data_fde1f1430697113caba82816e33b1ba7
#
_entry.id   fde1f1430697113caba82816e33b1ba7
#
_cell.length_a   1.000
_cell.length_b   1.000
_cell.length_c   1.000
_cell.angle_alpha   90.00
_cell.angle_beta   90.00
_cell.angle_gamma   90.00
#
_symmetry.space_group_name_H-M   'P 1'
#
loop_
_entity.id
_entity.type
_entity.pdbx_description
1 polymer ?
#
loop_
_entity_poly.entity_id
_entity_poly.type
_entity_poly.pdbx_seq_one_letter_code
_entity_poly.pdbx_strand_id
1 'polypeptide(L)'
;MKLRVLFSYLLIGALIWSCKENAPEKSATSSVETSFDYVVEQFADIQILRYQIPGFNELSIDQKKLVYYLYQAGLAGRDIMWDQNYRHNLQIRAALENVYENFSGDKENENWKAFETYLKRVWFSNGIHHHYSNDKLVPGFSPEYLTELLNETNTELSGEPFDVIFNEQDSKKVNKKKGVDNVAASAVNFYDPSITDKEVEAFYATAYKGPEGKPVETGLNTKLVKRNGKISEEIYKSGGLYGSAIDEIIKWLELAKGVAENEQQGNTLALLIEYYKTGNLDTWDEYAISWVNSKEGDIDWINGFIEVYNDPKGYKGSYESIIQIKDFEMSKQMAVLSENAQWFEDTSPLMEEHKKKNVVGVSYKTVNVAAEAGDASPSTPIGVNLPNNNWIRQEHGSKSVSLGNIIDSYNNAGGSGRLKEFANDTEEIAFEEKYGKTASKLLTALHEVVGHASGQLNEGVGQPKETLKNYASTMEEGRADLVGLYFLMDPKLQELGLTDNYEELGKTAYDRYIRNGLVTQLVRINLGDDIEEDHMVNRQWVSSWVFEKGMSDKVIEKVERDGNTYYNINDYKKLRELFGELLQETQRIKSEGDFKAAQDLVEGYGVKVDQKLHAEVLERNSVFKSAPYSGFVNPELVAEMNDAGEIVNVSIVQPETFAGQMISYSKNYGFLK
;
A
#
# COMPACT_ATOMS: atom_id res chain seq x y z
N MET A 1 42.08 -32.59 64.81
CA MET A 1 41.83 -33.22 66.15
C MET A 1 40.34 -33.55 66.22
N LYS A 2 40.06 -34.84 66.32
CA LYS A 2 38.82 -35.53 66.81
C LYS A 2 37.52 -35.16 66.13
N LEU A 3 36.89 -36.02 65.37
CA LEU A 3 36.43 -37.42 65.54
C LEU A 3 34.98 -37.54 66.01
N ARG A 4 34.24 -38.35 65.31
CA ARG A 4 33.17 -39.34 65.62
C ARG A 4 31.74 -38.84 65.40
N VAL A 5 31.00 -39.50 64.49
CA VAL A 5 30.52 -40.92 64.36
C VAL A 5 29.15 -41.10 65.07
N LEU A 6 28.19 -41.51 64.35
CA LEU A 6 27.35 -42.72 64.32
C LEU A 6 25.83 -42.57 64.63
N PHE A 7 25.10 -43.24 63.85
CA PHE A 7 24.07 -44.29 63.89
C PHE A 7 22.62 -43.85 63.84
N SER A 8 21.98 -44.17 62.76
CA SER A 8 21.01 -45.26 62.49
C SER A 8 19.81 -45.37 63.41
N TYR A 9 18.59 -45.40 62.86
CA TYR A 9 17.71 -46.57 62.82
C TYR A 9 16.53 -46.39 61.91
N LEU A 10 16.23 -47.48 61.17
CA LEU A 10 15.06 -47.79 60.37
C LEU A 10 13.75 -47.74 61.15
N LEU A 11 12.65 -47.42 60.45
CA LEU A 11 11.42 -48.21 60.60
C LEU A 11 10.56 -48.10 59.32
N ILE A 12 10.16 -49.25 58.86
CA ILE A 12 9.35 -49.60 57.72
C ILE A 12 7.88 -49.31 58.00
N GLY A 13 7.18 -48.82 56.97
CA GLY A 13 5.72 -48.79 56.93
C GLY A 13 5.22 -48.62 55.51
N ALA A 14 4.71 -49.68 54.96
CA ALA A 14 4.34 -49.87 53.58
C ALA A 14 2.93 -49.39 53.22
N LEU A 15 2.73 -49.13 51.89
CA LEU A 15 1.48 -49.18 51.09
C LEU A 15 0.56 -47.96 51.18
N ILE A 16 0.31 -47.23 50.05
CA ILE A 16 -0.63 -47.65 49.01
C ILE A 16 -0.33 -46.86 47.71
N TRP A 17 -0.29 -47.57 46.61
CA TRP A 17 -0.16 -47.10 45.23
C TRP A 17 -1.38 -46.30 44.82
N SER A 18 -1.17 -45.09 44.26
CA SER A 18 -2.08 -44.46 43.31
C SER A 18 -1.27 -43.73 42.24
N CYS A 19 -1.22 -44.34 41.06
CA CYS A 19 -0.67 -43.70 39.87
C CYS A 19 -1.54 -42.49 39.49
N LYS A 20 -0.97 -41.30 39.58
CA LYS A 20 -1.38 -40.16 38.76
C LYS A 20 -0.21 -39.84 37.84
N GLU A 21 -0.41 -40.09 36.55
CA GLU A 21 0.45 -39.59 35.49
C GLU A 21 0.53 -38.07 35.57
N ASN A 22 1.70 -37.57 35.92
CA ASN A 22 2.02 -36.16 35.74
C ASN A 22 2.32 -35.95 34.25
N ALA A 23 1.46 -35.24 33.56
CA ALA A 23 1.78 -34.65 32.29
C ALA A 23 3.01 -33.70 32.45
N PRO A 24 3.93 -33.67 31.50
CA PRO A 24 5.08 -32.76 31.59
C PRO A 24 4.59 -31.31 31.57
N GLU A 25 4.96 -30.55 32.61
CA GLU A 25 4.87 -29.10 32.58
C GLU A 25 5.62 -28.60 31.33
N LYS A 26 4.87 -28.09 30.38
CA LYS A 26 5.45 -27.23 29.36
C LYS A 26 6.04 -26.02 30.07
N SER A 27 7.36 -25.98 30.17
CA SER A 27 8.07 -24.76 30.49
C SER A 27 7.67 -23.72 29.43
N ALA A 28 6.90 -22.73 29.85
CA ALA A 28 6.71 -21.53 29.06
C ALA A 28 8.06 -20.82 29.00
N THR A 29 8.85 -21.16 27.99
CA THR A 29 9.89 -20.25 27.51
C THR A 29 9.14 -19.01 27.02
N SER A 30 9.13 -17.96 27.81
CA SER A 30 8.83 -16.62 27.34
C SER A 30 9.90 -16.32 26.26
N SER A 31 9.56 -16.55 25.01
CA SER A 31 10.26 -15.90 23.92
C SER A 31 10.09 -14.40 24.18
N VAL A 32 11.16 -13.73 24.50
CA VAL A 32 11.24 -12.28 24.35
C VAL A 32 10.99 -12.08 22.86
N GLU A 33 9.77 -11.68 22.47
CA GLU A 33 9.51 -11.18 21.12
C GLU A 33 10.43 -9.97 20.98
N THR A 34 11.53 -10.14 20.25
CA THR A 34 12.33 -9.02 19.80
C THR A 34 11.43 -8.20 18.91
N SER A 35 11.05 -7.00 19.35
CA SER A 35 10.21 -6.10 18.59
C SER A 35 10.85 -5.89 17.22
N PHE A 36 10.09 -6.15 16.13
CA PHE A 36 10.56 -5.91 14.78
C PHE A 36 10.76 -4.41 14.58
N ASP A 37 11.97 -4.02 14.16
CA ASP A 37 12.28 -2.62 13.89
C ASP A 37 11.81 -2.25 12.48
N TYR A 38 10.72 -1.49 12.40
CA TYR A 38 10.12 -1.07 11.15
C TYR A 38 10.88 0.08 10.45
N VAL A 39 11.67 0.86 11.17
CA VAL A 39 12.41 2.01 10.62
C VAL A 39 13.84 1.61 10.30
N VAL A 40 14.26 1.78 9.05
CA VAL A 40 15.64 1.52 8.63
C VAL A 40 16.51 2.76 8.82
N GLU A 41 16.12 3.86 8.21
CA GLU A 41 16.80 5.15 8.28
C GLU A 41 15.88 6.29 7.85
N GLN A 42 16.31 7.52 8.13
CA GLN A 42 15.68 8.74 7.65
C GLN A 42 16.73 9.69 7.09
N PHE A 43 16.48 10.26 5.92
CA PHE A 43 17.32 11.27 5.29
C PHE A 43 16.45 12.29 4.56
N ALA A 44 16.86 13.56 4.56
CA ALA A 44 16.08 14.66 4.01
C ALA A 44 14.59 14.59 4.47
N ASP A 45 13.68 14.53 3.52
CA ASP A 45 12.23 14.46 3.70
C ASP A 45 11.66 13.03 3.56
N ILE A 46 12.52 11.99 3.64
CA ILE A 46 12.18 10.59 3.36
C ILE A 46 12.54 9.71 4.55
N GLN A 47 11.62 8.81 4.93
CA GLN A 47 11.83 7.73 5.88
C GLN A 47 11.79 6.38 5.16
N ILE A 48 12.80 5.55 5.36
CA ILE A 48 12.85 4.19 4.83
C ILE A 48 12.39 3.21 5.89
N LEU A 49 11.44 2.40 5.50
CA LEU A 49 10.81 1.38 6.33
C LEU A 49 11.17 -0.02 5.82
N ARG A 50 10.84 -1.01 6.64
CA ARG A 50 10.83 -2.43 6.26
C ARG A 50 9.52 -3.08 6.68
N TYR A 51 9.20 -4.21 6.10
CA TYR A 51 8.00 -4.96 6.41
C TYR A 51 8.28 -6.44 6.59
N GLN A 52 7.40 -7.11 7.33
CA GLN A 52 7.38 -8.57 7.45
C GLN A 52 6.48 -9.16 6.37
N ILE A 53 6.67 -10.44 6.06
CA ILE A 53 5.82 -11.22 5.15
C ILE A 53 5.07 -12.28 5.96
N PRO A 54 3.97 -11.95 6.64
CA PRO A 54 3.18 -12.92 7.37
C PRO A 54 2.67 -14.04 6.46
N GLY A 55 2.66 -15.28 6.95
CA GLY A 55 2.22 -16.43 6.18
C GLY A 55 3.28 -17.07 5.27
N PHE A 56 4.42 -16.42 5.02
CA PHE A 56 5.45 -16.97 4.12
C PHE A 56 5.99 -18.33 4.59
N ASN A 57 6.18 -18.49 5.89
CA ASN A 57 6.70 -19.76 6.44
C ASN A 57 5.70 -20.92 6.36
N GLU A 58 4.42 -20.62 6.19
CA GLU A 58 3.33 -21.60 6.06
C GLU A 58 3.21 -22.14 4.62
N LEU A 59 3.84 -21.47 3.65
CA LEU A 59 3.83 -21.87 2.27
C LEU A 59 4.55 -23.18 2.03
N SER A 60 4.01 -24.00 1.14
CA SER A 60 4.70 -25.19 0.61
C SER A 60 5.96 -24.79 -0.14
N ILE A 61 6.86 -25.75 -0.37
CA ILE A 61 8.09 -25.48 -1.11
C ILE A 61 7.81 -24.98 -2.55
N ASP A 62 6.79 -25.51 -3.22
CA ASP A 62 6.46 -25.07 -4.57
C ASP A 62 5.83 -23.67 -4.58
N GLN A 63 5.04 -23.30 -3.59
CA GLN A 63 4.57 -21.92 -3.40
C GLN A 63 5.74 -20.96 -3.09
N LYS A 64 6.69 -21.36 -2.24
CA LYS A 64 7.91 -20.55 -2.01
C LYS A 64 8.75 -20.37 -3.27
N LYS A 65 8.88 -21.41 -4.11
CA LYS A 65 9.52 -21.29 -5.43
C LYS A 65 8.75 -20.35 -6.34
N LEU A 66 7.42 -20.42 -6.37
CA LEU A 66 6.58 -19.52 -7.15
C LEU A 66 6.81 -18.07 -6.76
N VAL A 67 6.74 -17.75 -5.46
CA VAL A 67 7.03 -16.40 -4.94
C VAL A 67 8.44 -15.95 -5.31
N TYR A 68 9.45 -16.83 -5.16
CA TYR A 68 10.83 -16.52 -5.50
C TYR A 68 11.02 -16.24 -7.01
N TYR A 69 10.42 -17.04 -7.89
CA TYR A 69 10.53 -16.82 -9.33
C TYR A 69 9.82 -15.53 -9.78
N LEU A 70 8.66 -15.23 -9.19
CA LEU A 70 7.95 -13.97 -9.44
C LEU A 70 8.76 -12.76 -8.91
N TYR A 71 9.41 -12.89 -7.75
CA TYR A 71 10.33 -11.90 -7.19
C TYR A 71 11.50 -11.61 -8.14
N GLN A 72 12.13 -12.65 -8.67
CA GLN A 72 13.23 -12.50 -9.64
C GLN A 72 12.74 -11.84 -10.94
N ALA A 73 11.55 -12.23 -11.43
CA ALA A 73 10.94 -11.63 -12.62
C ALA A 73 10.64 -10.13 -12.40
N GLY A 74 10.11 -9.77 -11.23
CA GLY A 74 9.82 -8.38 -10.88
C GLY A 74 11.07 -7.51 -10.87
N LEU A 75 12.12 -7.96 -10.20
CA LEU A 75 13.38 -7.21 -10.12
C LEU A 75 14.14 -7.15 -11.45
N ALA A 76 13.99 -8.14 -12.33
CA ALA A 76 14.62 -8.12 -13.66
C ALA A 76 14.16 -6.92 -14.50
N GLY A 77 12.93 -6.44 -14.30
CA GLY A 77 12.39 -5.26 -14.98
C GLY A 77 12.67 -3.93 -14.29
N ARG A 78 13.30 -3.91 -13.11
CA ARG A 78 13.49 -2.71 -12.29
C ARG A 78 14.08 -1.53 -13.05
N ASP A 79 15.09 -1.76 -13.88
CA ASP A 79 15.80 -0.71 -14.61
C ASP A 79 14.94 -0.05 -15.69
N ILE A 80 13.86 -0.70 -16.14
CA ILE A 80 12.92 -0.13 -17.11
C ILE A 80 12.31 1.15 -16.55
N MET A 81 11.88 1.15 -15.28
CA MET A 81 11.31 2.33 -14.64
C MET A 81 12.30 3.51 -14.59
N TRP A 82 13.58 3.23 -14.36
CA TRP A 82 14.63 4.25 -14.38
C TRP A 82 14.76 4.93 -15.73
N ASP A 83 14.79 4.16 -16.81
CA ASP A 83 14.87 4.70 -18.18
C ASP A 83 13.56 5.41 -18.56
N GLN A 84 12.39 4.87 -18.19
CA GLN A 84 11.09 5.52 -18.44
C GLN A 84 10.99 6.88 -17.76
N ASN A 85 11.52 7.03 -16.54
CA ASN A 85 11.48 8.29 -15.80
C ASN A 85 12.35 9.37 -16.45
N TYR A 86 13.53 9.04 -16.98
CA TYR A 86 14.38 9.98 -17.69
C TYR A 86 15.51 9.27 -18.44
N ARG A 87 15.77 9.67 -19.69
CA ARG A 87 16.74 9.04 -20.59
C ARG A 87 18.18 8.97 -20.07
N HIS A 88 18.56 9.81 -19.07
CA HIS A 88 19.90 9.86 -18.49
C HIS A 88 20.02 9.14 -17.16
N ASN A 89 18.90 8.67 -16.58
CA ASN A 89 18.90 8.12 -15.24
C ASN A 89 19.79 6.91 -15.05
N LEU A 90 19.83 5.97 -16.00
CA LEU A 90 20.69 4.77 -15.89
C LEU A 90 22.17 5.12 -15.85
N GLN A 91 22.59 6.04 -16.72
CA GLN A 91 24.00 6.49 -16.77
C GLN A 91 24.36 7.29 -15.52
N ILE A 92 23.50 8.21 -15.07
CA ILE A 92 23.71 8.99 -13.85
C ILE A 92 23.78 8.06 -12.64
N ARG A 93 22.85 7.13 -12.50
CA ARG A 93 22.84 6.14 -11.41
C ARG A 93 24.13 5.35 -11.37
N ALA A 94 24.55 4.78 -12.49
CA ALA A 94 25.78 3.98 -12.56
C ALA A 94 27.01 4.77 -12.13
N ALA A 95 27.13 6.04 -12.53
CA ALA A 95 28.23 6.90 -12.14
C ALA A 95 28.20 7.23 -10.64
N LEU A 96 27.04 7.64 -10.10
CA LEU A 96 26.93 7.97 -8.69
C LEU A 96 27.14 6.74 -7.79
N GLU A 97 26.67 5.56 -8.18
CA GLU A 97 26.91 4.30 -7.48
C GLU A 97 28.39 3.91 -7.49
N ASN A 98 29.08 4.06 -8.62
CA ASN A 98 30.51 3.79 -8.69
C ASN A 98 31.32 4.75 -7.79
N VAL A 99 30.95 6.02 -7.72
CA VAL A 99 31.53 6.98 -6.77
C VAL A 99 31.28 6.52 -5.33
N TYR A 100 30.03 6.17 -4.99
CA TYR A 100 29.66 5.77 -3.63
C TYR A 100 30.44 4.55 -3.13
N GLU A 101 30.65 3.56 -4.00
CA GLU A 101 31.40 2.33 -3.66
C GLU A 101 32.89 2.54 -3.58
N ASN A 102 33.49 3.37 -4.43
CA ASN A 102 34.94 3.45 -4.61
C ASN A 102 35.57 4.68 -3.96
N PHE A 103 34.82 5.67 -3.51
CA PHE A 103 35.39 6.81 -2.81
C PHE A 103 35.97 6.39 -1.45
N SER A 104 37.22 6.71 -1.23
CA SER A 104 37.98 6.35 -0.02
C SER A 104 38.36 7.56 0.86
N GLY A 105 37.92 8.76 0.49
CA GLY A 105 38.19 9.99 1.22
C GLY A 105 37.32 10.14 2.49
N ASP A 106 37.28 11.35 3.04
CA ASP A 106 36.55 11.67 4.26
C ASP A 106 35.03 11.67 4.02
N LYS A 107 34.36 10.65 4.50
CA LYS A 107 32.89 10.48 4.43
C LYS A 107 32.14 11.28 5.51
N GLU A 108 32.82 11.90 6.44
CA GLU A 108 32.21 12.73 7.48
C GLU A 108 32.08 14.21 7.08
N ASN A 109 32.70 14.63 5.99
CA ASN A 109 32.58 16.01 5.52
C ASN A 109 31.17 16.32 4.96
N GLU A 110 30.76 17.60 5.03
CA GLU A 110 29.41 18.04 4.66
C GLU A 110 29.11 17.83 3.17
N ASN A 111 30.08 17.95 2.27
CA ASN A 111 29.88 17.75 0.84
C ASN A 111 29.61 16.26 0.53
N TRP A 112 30.31 15.34 1.21
CA TRP A 112 30.02 13.90 1.07
C TRP A 112 28.62 13.56 1.59
N LYS A 113 28.24 14.06 2.76
CA LYS A 113 26.89 13.85 3.31
C LYS A 113 25.81 14.40 2.37
N ALA A 114 26.05 15.53 1.74
CA ALA A 114 25.16 16.09 0.72
C ALA A 114 25.08 15.21 -0.52
N PHE A 115 26.22 14.66 -0.99
CA PHE A 115 26.27 13.69 -2.10
C PHE A 115 25.51 12.41 -1.75
N GLU A 116 25.75 11.81 -0.60
CA GLU A 116 25.07 10.60 -0.16
C GLU A 116 23.53 10.83 -0.05
N THR A 117 23.14 11.96 0.53
CA THR A 117 21.72 12.34 0.62
C THR A 117 21.08 12.50 -0.76
N TYR A 118 21.78 13.13 -1.71
CA TYR A 118 21.31 13.26 -3.09
C TYR A 118 21.16 11.89 -3.75
N LEU A 119 22.14 11.02 -3.65
CA LEU A 119 22.11 9.67 -4.20
C LEU A 119 20.96 8.84 -3.61
N LYS A 120 20.74 8.91 -2.29
CA LYS A 120 19.60 8.24 -1.62
C LYS A 120 18.26 8.76 -2.14
N ARG A 121 18.11 10.07 -2.38
CA ARG A 121 16.90 10.63 -2.99
C ARG A 121 16.71 10.20 -4.44
N VAL A 122 17.80 10.08 -5.20
CA VAL A 122 17.78 9.56 -6.58
C VAL A 122 17.34 8.09 -6.60
N TRP A 123 17.87 7.26 -5.72
CA TRP A 123 17.43 5.87 -5.57
C TRP A 123 15.95 5.76 -5.20
N PHE A 124 15.52 6.57 -4.24
CA PHE A 124 14.12 6.56 -3.78
C PHE A 124 13.13 6.98 -4.88
N SER A 125 13.53 7.88 -5.74
CA SER A 125 12.68 8.42 -6.81
C SER A 125 12.77 7.65 -8.14
N ASN A 126 13.55 6.57 -8.22
CA ASN A 126 13.91 5.90 -9.47
C ASN A 126 14.40 6.90 -10.53
N GLY A 127 15.22 7.88 -10.13
CA GLY A 127 15.79 8.90 -11.01
C GLY A 127 15.98 10.26 -10.34
N ILE A 128 16.44 11.24 -11.14
CA ILE A 128 16.79 12.58 -10.66
C ILE A 128 15.59 13.53 -10.44
N HIS A 129 14.36 13.03 -10.54
CA HIS A 129 13.14 13.79 -10.30
C HIS A 129 12.39 13.23 -9.09
N HIS A 130 11.87 14.12 -8.26
CA HIS A 130 11.15 13.75 -7.05
C HIS A 130 9.94 12.86 -7.38
N HIS A 131 9.79 11.75 -6.66
CA HIS A 131 8.78 10.72 -6.90
C HIS A 131 7.33 11.26 -6.90
N TYR A 132 7.03 12.25 -6.06
CA TYR A 132 5.68 12.79 -5.88
C TYR A 132 5.46 14.13 -6.60
N SER A 133 6.32 15.16 -6.36
CA SER A 133 6.12 16.49 -6.95
C SER A 133 6.53 16.60 -8.43
N ASN A 134 7.23 15.58 -8.95
CA ASN A 134 7.84 15.57 -10.28
C ASN A 134 8.92 16.65 -10.52
N ASP A 135 9.27 17.43 -9.51
CA ASP A 135 10.32 18.44 -9.61
C ASP A 135 11.69 17.78 -9.64
N LYS A 136 12.62 18.37 -10.36
CA LYS A 136 13.98 17.89 -10.38
C LYS A 136 14.65 18.03 -9.00
N LEU A 137 15.36 17.02 -8.57
CA LEU A 137 16.15 17.01 -7.34
C LEU A 137 17.37 17.93 -7.52
N VAL A 138 17.56 18.87 -6.59
CA VAL A 138 18.71 19.75 -6.58
C VAL A 138 19.79 19.18 -5.67
N PRO A 139 21.04 18.98 -6.15
CA PRO A 139 22.15 18.54 -5.32
C PRO A 139 22.52 19.58 -4.25
N GLY A 140 22.88 19.10 -3.06
CA GLY A 140 23.41 19.94 -1.99
C GLY A 140 24.93 20.17 -2.07
N PHE A 141 25.56 19.86 -3.21
CA PHE A 141 26.99 19.97 -3.47
C PHE A 141 27.22 20.61 -4.84
N SER A 142 28.48 21.09 -5.08
CA SER A 142 28.80 21.81 -6.33
C SER A 142 29.18 20.87 -7.49
N PRO A 143 29.10 21.34 -8.76
CA PRO A 143 29.63 20.62 -9.92
C PRO A 143 31.12 20.27 -9.80
N GLU A 144 31.92 21.17 -9.20
CA GLU A 144 33.36 20.97 -8.99
C GLU A 144 33.60 19.80 -8.05
N TYR A 145 32.82 19.70 -6.95
CA TYR A 145 32.93 18.58 -6.02
C TYR A 145 32.57 17.25 -6.67
N LEU A 146 31.50 17.18 -7.48
CA LEU A 146 31.20 15.98 -8.23
C LEU A 146 32.35 15.61 -9.19
N THR A 147 32.94 16.60 -9.85
CA THR A 147 34.08 16.38 -10.75
C THR A 147 35.31 15.80 -10.00
N GLU A 148 35.59 16.28 -8.79
CA GLU A 148 36.62 15.73 -7.91
C GLU A 148 36.35 14.25 -7.59
N LEU A 149 35.10 13.92 -7.16
CA LEU A 149 34.69 12.55 -6.84
C LEU A 149 34.79 11.60 -8.06
N LEU A 150 34.34 12.06 -9.23
CA LEU A 150 34.46 11.28 -10.48
C LEU A 150 35.93 10.98 -10.83
N ASN A 151 36.82 11.97 -10.69
CA ASN A 151 38.25 11.81 -10.95
C ASN A 151 38.89 10.85 -9.93
N GLU A 152 38.61 11.00 -8.64
CA GLU A 152 39.18 10.15 -7.58
C GLU A 152 38.74 8.68 -7.72
N THR A 153 37.55 8.44 -8.22
CA THR A 153 37.01 7.07 -8.38
C THR A 153 37.15 6.52 -9.80
N ASN A 154 37.84 7.26 -10.69
CA ASN A 154 37.99 6.91 -12.11
C ASN A 154 36.63 6.60 -12.77
N THR A 155 35.64 7.45 -12.51
CA THR A 155 34.27 7.32 -13.02
C THR A 155 34.04 8.27 -14.18
N GLU A 156 33.46 7.77 -15.26
CA GLU A 156 33.09 8.60 -16.42
C GLU A 156 31.66 9.11 -16.32
N LEU A 157 31.48 10.43 -16.27
CA LEU A 157 30.20 11.10 -16.44
C LEU A 157 30.48 12.51 -16.99
N SER A 158 30.04 12.82 -18.19
CA SER A 158 30.30 14.12 -18.84
C SER A 158 29.20 14.48 -19.83
N GLY A 159 29.21 15.75 -20.29
CA GLY A 159 28.20 16.26 -21.22
C GLY A 159 26.81 16.33 -20.63
N GLU A 160 25.78 16.11 -21.45
CA GLU A 160 24.38 16.29 -21.04
C GLU A 160 24.01 15.52 -19.75
N PRO A 161 24.40 14.24 -19.53
CA PRO A 161 24.11 13.54 -18.27
C PRO A 161 24.71 14.17 -17.02
N PHE A 162 25.88 14.81 -17.12
CA PHE A 162 26.46 15.58 -16.03
C PHE A 162 25.75 16.91 -15.83
N ASP A 163 25.53 17.66 -16.93
CA ASP A 163 24.97 19.01 -16.91
C ASP A 163 23.56 19.03 -16.34
N VAL A 164 22.71 18.05 -16.67
CA VAL A 164 21.33 17.99 -16.18
C VAL A 164 21.22 17.81 -14.67
N ILE A 165 22.23 17.27 -14.00
CA ILE A 165 22.24 17.13 -12.53
C ILE A 165 22.12 18.52 -11.88
N PHE A 166 22.80 19.52 -12.43
CA PHE A 166 22.90 20.87 -11.88
C PHE A 166 22.01 21.90 -12.57
N ASN A 167 21.34 21.53 -13.67
CA ASN A 167 20.45 22.44 -14.40
C ASN A 167 19.09 22.56 -13.69
N GLU A 168 18.90 23.61 -12.88
CA GLU A 168 17.62 23.87 -12.18
C GLU A 168 16.47 24.23 -13.13
N GLN A 169 16.75 24.57 -14.38
CA GLN A 169 15.76 24.92 -15.39
C GLN A 169 15.32 23.71 -16.24
N ASP A 170 15.81 22.52 -15.94
CA ASP A 170 15.41 21.31 -16.63
C ASP A 170 13.93 20.98 -16.41
N SER A 171 13.36 20.22 -17.33
CA SER A 171 11.94 19.85 -17.29
C SER A 171 11.58 19.08 -16.02
N LYS A 172 10.35 19.24 -15.55
CA LYS A 172 9.76 18.32 -14.59
C LYS A 172 9.69 16.90 -15.17
N LYS A 173 9.66 15.88 -14.33
CA LYS A 173 9.41 14.49 -14.79
C LYS A 173 8.15 14.44 -15.66
N VAL A 174 7.04 14.93 -15.12
CA VAL A 174 5.75 15.00 -15.82
C VAL A 174 5.19 16.42 -15.70
N ASN A 175 4.86 17.04 -16.82
CA ASN A 175 4.18 18.32 -16.90
C ASN A 175 2.72 18.11 -17.35
N LYS A 176 1.75 18.66 -16.61
CA LYS A 176 0.31 18.59 -16.92
C LYS A 176 -0.35 19.98 -16.94
N LYS A 177 0.46 21.04 -17.12
CA LYS A 177 -0.06 22.42 -17.15
C LYS A 177 -0.93 22.65 -18.38
N LYS A 178 -2.08 23.30 -18.17
CA LYS A 178 -2.98 23.70 -19.28
C LYS A 178 -2.31 24.74 -20.18
N GLY A 179 -2.39 24.54 -21.48
CA GLY A 179 -1.87 25.49 -22.50
C GLY A 179 -0.37 25.37 -22.77
N VAL A 180 0.28 24.34 -22.27
CA VAL A 180 1.68 23.99 -22.55
C VAL A 180 1.71 22.72 -23.40
N ASP A 181 2.72 22.57 -24.24
CA ASP A 181 3.03 21.28 -24.88
C ASP A 181 3.62 20.36 -23.81
N ASN A 182 2.78 19.52 -23.24
CA ASN A 182 3.12 18.71 -22.07
C ASN A 182 4.12 17.59 -22.40
N VAL A 183 4.13 17.07 -23.62
CA VAL A 183 5.11 16.09 -24.08
C VAL A 183 6.49 16.73 -24.14
N ALA A 184 6.61 17.86 -24.84
CA ALA A 184 7.89 18.57 -24.96
C ALA A 184 8.40 19.15 -23.62
N ALA A 185 7.50 19.45 -22.66
CA ALA A 185 7.82 19.99 -21.35
C ALA A 185 8.02 18.93 -20.26
N SER A 186 7.99 17.65 -20.59
CA SER A 186 8.20 16.53 -19.65
C SER A 186 9.52 15.84 -19.92
N ALA A 187 10.20 15.41 -18.84
CA ALA A 187 11.47 14.71 -18.90
C ALA A 187 11.30 13.19 -19.15
N VAL A 188 10.10 12.63 -18.93
CA VAL A 188 9.84 11.20 -19.12
C VAL A 188 10.21 10.71 -20.50
N ASN A 189 10.81 9.52 -20.56
CA ASN A 189 11.41 8.96 -21.77
C ASN A 189 10.43 8.12 -22.61
N PHE A 190 9.14 8.45 -22.56
CA PHE A 190 8.10 7.79 -23.39
C PHE A 190 8.03 8.31 -24.82
N TYR A 191 8.65 9.46 -25.08
CA TYR A 191 8.64 10.16 -26.35
C TYR A 191 10.05 10.61 -26.72
N ASP A 192 10.38 10.56 -28.01
CA ASP A 192 11.58 11.25 -28.52
C ASP A 192 11.47 12.75 -28.19
N PRO A 193 12.56 13.42 -27.74
CA PRO A 193 12.52 14.83 -27.34
C PRO A 193 12.03 15.81 -28.41
N SER A 194 12.01 15.41 -29.68
CA SER A 194 11.53 16.21 -30.79
C SER A 194 10.03 16.04 -31.09
N ILE A 195 9.31 15.20 -30.33
CA ILE A 195 7.88 14.95 -30.49
C ILE A 195 7.05 15.92 -29.65
N THR A 196 5.94 16.39 -30.21
CA THR A 196 5.02 17.34 -29.61
C THR A 196 3.68 16.68 -29.25
N ASP A 197 2.89 17.32 -28.36
CA ASP A 197 1.52 16.91 -28.01
C ASP A 197 0.67 16.63 -29.24
N LYS A 198 0.71 17.53 -30.24
CA LYS A 198 -0.08 17.40 -31.46
C LYS A 198 0.31 16.20 -32.31
N GLU A 199 1.60 15.89 -32.36
CA GLU A 199 2.12 14.75 -33.09
C GLU A 199 1.72 13.43 -32.41
N VAL A 200 1.72 13.38 -31.08
CA VAL A 200 1.23 12.22 -30.30
C VAL A 200 -0.26 12.00 -30.57
N GLU A 201 -1.07 13.04 -30.47
CA GLU A 201 -2.51 12.98 -30.73
C GLU A 201 -2.82 12.51 -32.17
N ALA A 202 -2.11 13.09 -33.17
CA ALA A 202 -2.28 12.70 -34.55
C ALA A 202 -1.89 11.24 -34.83
N PHE A 203 -0.81 10.77 -34.19
CA PHE A 203 -0.36 9.39 -34.30
C PHE A 203 -1.41 8.41 -33.73
N TYR A 204 -1.84 8.62 -32.48
CA TYR A 204 -2.79 7.74 -31.82
C TYR A 204 -4.23 7.87 -32.34
N ALA A 205 -4.60 8.95 -33.03
CA ALA A 205 -5.89 9.05 -33.69
C ALA A 205 -6.09 7.96 -34.77
N THR A 206 -5.00 7.49 -35.39
CA THR A 206 -5.02 6.50 -36.49
C THR A 206 -4.49 5.12 -36.07
N ALA A 207 -4.03 4.96 -34.83
CA ALA A 207 -3.52 3.69 -34.32
C ALA A 207 -4.64 2.64 -34.14
N TYR A 208 -4.24 1.38 -34.08
CA TYR A 208 -5.16 0.28 -33.76
C TYR A 208 -5.82 0.47 -32.42
N LYS A 209 -7.13 0.30 -32.35
CA LYS A 209 -7.94 0.54 -31.15
C LYS A 209 -8.52 -0.73 -30.50
N GLY A 210 -8.22 -1.89 -31.08
CA GLY A 210 -8.88 -3.13 -30.69
C GLY A 210 -10.19 -3.40 -31.47
N PRO A 211 -10.86 -4.50 -31.17
CA PRO A 211 -12.18 -4.83 -31.74
C PRO A 211 -13.25 -3.79 -31.29
N GLU A 212 -14.35 -3.72 -32.05
CA GLU A 212 -15.49 -2.85 -31.72
C GLU A 212 -16.04 -3.20 -30.32
N GLY A 213 -16.17 -2.19 -29.45
CA GLY A 213 -16.64 -2.34 -28.08
C GLY A 213 -15.58 -2.86 -27.08
N LYS A 214 -14.40 -3.25 -27.57
CA LYS A 214 -13.30 -3.80 -26.74
C LYS A 214 -11.98 -3.07 -27.03
N PRO A 215 -11.87 -1.79 -26.67
CA PRO A 215 -10.68 -1.01 -26.98
C PRO A 215 -9.47 -1.48 -26.18
N VAL A 216 -8.36 -1.75 -26.86
CA VAL A 216 -7.06 -1.97 -26.24
C VAL A 216 -6.49 -0.65 -25.68
N GLU A 217 -5.63 -0.74 -24.70
CA GLU A 217 -4.91 0.41 -24.13
C GLU A 217 -3.75 0.81 -25.07
N THR A 218 -4.11 1.43 -26.19
CA THR A 218 -3.19 1.78 -27.29
C THR A 218 -2.00 2.59 -26.78
N GLY A 219 -0.78 2.11 -27.09
CA GLY A 219 0.45 2.79 -26.71
C GLY A 219 1.02 2.39 -25.37
N LEU A 220 0.34 1.54 -24.58
CA LEU A 220 0.68 1.19 -23.20
C LEU A 220 2.14 0.72 -23.04
N ASN A 221 2.60 -0.16 -23.93
CA ASN A 221 3.92 -0.78 -23.87
C ASN A 221 4.85 -0.32 -25.00
N THR A 222 4.86 0.98 -25.30
CA THR A 222 5.66 1.51 -26.40
C THR A 222 6.28 2.86 -26.06
N LYS A 223 7.39 3.17 -26.74
CA LYS A 223 7.96 4.52 -26.84
C LYS A 223 7.71 5.05 -28.25
N LEU A 224 7.30 6.31 -28.39
CA LEU A 224 7.28 6.98 -29.69
C LEU A 224 8.64 7.56 -30.00
N VAL A 225 9.16 7.20 -31.16
CA VAL A 225 10.42 7.72 -31.69
C VAL A 225 10.19 8.42 -33.05
N LYS A 226 11.00 9.43 -33.33
CA LYS A 226 10.93 10.21 -34.57
C LYS A 226 12.24 10.08 -35.33
N ARG A 227 12.21 9.35 -36.45
CA ARG A 227 13.38 9.12 -37.30
C ARG A 227 13.12 9.66 -38.71
N ASN A 228 13.96 10.58 -39.17
CA ASN A 228 13.81 11.23 -40.49
C ASN A 228 12.41 11.87 -40.68
N GLY A 229 11.86 12.47 -39.63
CA GLY A 229 10.53 13.08 -39.66
C GLY A 229 9.33 12.13 -39.59
N LYS A 230 9.57 10.80 -39.57
CA LYS A 230 8.53 9.80 -39.39
C LYS A 230 8.46 9.30 -37.99
N ILE A 231 7.26 9.33 -37.38
CA ILE A 231 6.99 8.80 -36.04
C ILE A 231 6.61 7.31 -36.15
N SER A 232 7.15 6.51 -35.21
CA SER A 232 6.85 5.09 -35.09
C SER A 232 6.96 4.66 -33.62
N GLU A 233 6.38 3.52 -33.28
CA GLU A 233 6.51 2.90 -31.96
C GLU A 233 7.72 1.97 -31.90
N GLU A 234 8.46 2.05 -30.80
CA GLU A 234 9.37 1.01 -30.32
C GLU A 234 8.67 0.24 -29.21
N ILE A 235 8.38 -1.03 -29.46
CA ILE A 235 7.57 -1.86 -28.58
C ILE A 235 8.45 -2.46 -27.48
N TYR A 236 7.97 -2.47 -26.26
CA TYR A 236 8.58 -3.13 -25.10
C TYR A 236 8.28 -4.62 -25.16
N LYS A 237 9.24 -5.40 -25.60
CA LYS A 237 9.13 -6.84 -25.80
C LYS A 237 10.49 -7.50 -25.95
N SER A 238 10.52 -8.83 -25.92
CA SER A 238 11.70 -9.63 -26.30
C SER A 238 12.21 -9.21 -27.68
N GLY A 239 13.52 -8.93 -27.78
CA GLY A 239 14.15 -8.42 -28.99
C GLY A 239 13.71 -7.01 -29.44
N GLY A 240 12.88 -6.32 -28.66
CA GLY A 240 12.49 -4.92 -28.84
C GLY A 240 13.16 -3.99 -27.84
N LEU A 241 12.52 -2.83 -27.57
CA LEU A 241 13.00 -1.94 -26.51
C LEU A 241 12.87 -2.64 -25.16
N TYR A 242 13.90 -2.51 -24.30
CA TYR A 242 14.05 -3.22 -23.02
C TYR A 242 14.20 -4.75 -23.15
N GLY A 243 14.53 -5.26 -24.37
CA GLY A 243 14.54 -6.68 -24.66
C GLY A 243 15.38 -7.52 -23.70
N SER A 244 16.58 -7.06 -23.31
CA SER A 244 17.45 -7.79 -22.38
C SER A 244 16.85 -7.99 -20.99
N ALA A 245 16.16 -6.99 -20.44
CA ALA A 245 15.44 -7.10 -19.17
C ALA A 245 14.19 -7.98 -19.32
N ILE A 246 13.47 -7.82 -20.42
CA ILE A 246 12.24 -8.59 -20.70
C ILE A 246 12.57 -10.08 -20.91
N ASP A 247 13.70 -10.42 -21.54
CA ASP A 247 14.15 -11.82 -21.71
C ASP A 247 14.43 -12.47 -20.34
N GLU A 248 15.01 -11.75 -19.39
CA GLU A 248 15.16 -12.25 -18.02
C GLU A 248 13.81 -12.37 -17.29
N ILE A 249 12.88 -11.42 -17.47
CA ILE A 249 11.51 -11.56 -16.94
C ILE A 249 10.87 -12.85 -17.47
N ILE A 250 10.91 -13.08 -18.78
CA ILE A 250 10.34 -14.28 -19.43
C ILE A 250 10.94 -15.56 -18.83
N LYS A 251 12.25 -15.61 -18.69
CA LYS A 251 12.96 -16.78 -18.11
C LYS A 251 12.42 -17.12 -16.71
N TRP A 252 12.27 -16.14 -15.84
CA TRP A 252 11.76 -16.36 -14.49
C TRP A 252 10.26 -16.70 -14.48
N LEU A 253 9.46 -16.10 -15.36
CA LEU A 253 8.04 -16.44 -15.50
C LEU A 253 7.82 -17.85 -16.05
N GLU A 254 8.68 -18.37 -16.93
CA GLU A 254 8.61 -19.78 -17.38
C GLU A 254 8.89 -20.76 -16.21
N LEU A 255 9.81 -20.41 -15.31
CA LEU A 255 10.04 -21.20 -14.07
C LEU A 255 8.83 -21.10 -13.11
N ALA A 256 8.27 -19.91 -12.95
CA ALA A 256 7.07 -19.68 -12.13
C ALA A 256 5.87 -20.51 -12.66
N LYS A 257 5.67 -20.53 -13.97
CA LYS A 257 4.63 -21.36 -14.60
C LYS A 257 4.78 -22.84 -14.29
N GLY A 258 6.01 -23.35 -14.18
CA GLY A 258 6.30 -24.75 -13.85
C GLY A 258 5.88 -25.17 -12.44
N VAL A 259 5.67 -24.22 -11.52
CA VAL A 259 5.26 -24.44 -10.13
C VAL A 259 3.96 -23.70 -9.79
N ALA A 260 3.16 -23.35 -10.79
CA ALA A 260 1.86 -22.71 -10.59
C ALA A 260 0.95 -23.58 -9.71
N GLU A 261 0.17 -22.96 -8.84
CA GLU A 261 -0.69 -23.63 -7.85
C GLU A 261 -1.84 -24.39 -8.50
N ASN A 262 -2.26 -23.97 -9.69
CA ASN A 262 -3.34 -24.59 -10.44
C ASN A 262 -3.21 -24.30 -11.96
N GLU A 263 -4.00 -24.98 -12.77
CA GLU A 263 -3.98 -24.87 -14.23
C GLU A 263 -4.34 -23.45 -14.72
N GLN A 264 -5.33 -22.81 -14.09
CA GLN A 264 -5.74 -21.44 -14.44
C GLN A 264 -4.59 -20.44 -14.22
N GLN A 265 -3.89 -20.53 -13.12
CA GLN A 265 -2.72 -19.71 -12.81
C GLN A 265 -1.59 -19.94 -13.82
N GLY A 266 -1.33 -21.21 -14.15
CA GLY A 266 -0.36 -21.58 -15.18
C GLY A 266 -0.69 -21.02 -16.57
N ASN A 267 -1.97 -21.04 -16.96
CA ASN A 267 -2.46 -20.45 -18.21
C ASN A 267 -2.32 -18.91 -18.20
N THR A 268 -2.60 -18.28 -17.06
CA THR A 268 -2.44 -16.84 -16.90
C THR A 268 -0.97 -16.42 -17.07
N LEU A 269 -0.03 -17.16 -16.47
CA LEU A 269 1.41 -16.94 -16.66
C LEU A 269 1.84 -17.13 -18.12
N ALA A 270 1.27 -18.14 -18.81
CA ALA A 270 1.56 -18.36 -20.22
C ALA A 270 1.14 -17.18 -21.10
N LEU A 271 0.00 -16.55 -20.84
CA LEU A 271 -0.45 -15.34 -21.55
C LEU A 271 0.45 -14.14 -21.27
N LEU A 272 0.90 -13.95 -20.02
CA LEU A 272 1.85 -12.90 -19.67
C LEU A 272 3.19 -13.08 -20.40
N ILE A 273 3.69 -14.31 -20.45
CA ILE A 273 4.91 -14.66 -21.20
C ILE A 273 4.74 -14.35 -22.68
N GLU A 274 3.61 -14.74 -23.28
CA GLU A 274 3.32 -14.46 -24.69
C GLU A 274 3.21 -12.95 -24.96
N TYR A 275 2.59 -12.19 -24.06
CA TYR A 275 2.58 -10.73 -24.14
C TYR A 275 4.00 -10.14 -24.15
N TYR A 276 4.87 -10.57 -23.27
CA TYR A 276 6.27 -10.09 -23.25
C TYR A 276 7.08 -10.54 -24.48
N LYS A 277 6.76 -11.69 -25.07
CA LYS A 277 7.40 -12.14 -26.33
C LYS A 277 6.96 -11.30 -27.53
N THR A 278 5.69 -10.96 -27.60
CA THR A 278 5.09 -10.35 -28.81
C THR A 278 4.88 -8.83 -28.69
N GLY A 279 4.61 -8.34 -27.49
CA GLY A 279 4.19 -6.96 -27.23
C GLY A 279 2.75 -6.69 -27.70
N ASN A 280 1.94 -7.72 -27.94
CA ASN A 280 0.58 -7.59 -28.48
C ASN A 280 -0.41 -7.19 -27.38
N LEU A 281 -1.14 -6.10 -27.56
CA LEU A 281 -2.12 -5.59 -26.59
C LEU A 281 -3.42 -6.41 -26.54
N ASP A 282 -3.79 -7.12 -27.61
CA ASP A 282 -4.91 -8.07 -27.54
C ASP A 282 -4.55 -9.23 -26.59
N THR A 283 -3.30 -9.73 -26.63
CA THR A 283 -2.79 -10.73 -25.67
C THR A 283 -2.72 -10.17 -24.24
N TRP A 284 -2.43 -8.87 -24.08
CA TRP A 284 -2.49 -8.21 -22.78
C TRP A 284 -3.91 -8.20 -22.19
N ASP A 285 -4.91 -7.92 -23.03
CA ASP A 285 -6.31 -7.98 -22.62
C ASP A 285 -6.75 -9.41 -22.26
N GLU A 286 -6.32 -10.42 -23.05
CA GLU A 286 -6.55 -11.85 -22.73
C GLU A 286 -5.90 -12.23 -21.40
N TYR A 287 -4.66 -11.77 -21.14
CA TYR A 287 -3.98 -11.93 -19.86
C TYR A 287 -4.77 -11.28 -18.72
N ALA A 288 -5.20 -10.03 -18.87
CA ALA A 288 -5.93 -9.29 -17.85
C ALA A 288 -7.25 -9.99 -17.48
N ILE A 289 -7.99 -10.49 -18.48
CA ILE A 289 -9.22 -11.29 -18.28
C ILE A 289 -8.92 -12.60 -17.54
N SER A 290 -7.88 -13.33 -17.98
CA SER A 290 -7.45 -14.56 -17.32
C SER A 290 -7.04 -14.32 -15.88
N TRP A 291 -6.28 -13.25 -15.62
CA TRP A 291 -5.81 -12.86 -14.29
C TRP A 291 -6.98 -12.50 -13.36
N VAL A 292 -7.96 -11.71 -13.80
CA VAL A 292 -9.17 -11.38 -13.01
C VAL A 292 -9.95 -12.64 -12.65
N ASN A 293 -10.03 -13.61 -13.55
CA ASN A 293 -10.73 -14.87 -13.34
C ASN A 293 -9.94 -15.89 -12.51
N SER A 294 -8.64 -15.72 -12.34
CA SER A 294 -7.77 -16.56 -11.50
C SER A 294 -7.96 -16.19 -10.03
N LYS A 295 -8.98 -16.75 -9.40
CA LYS A 295 -9.40 -16.43 -8.02
C LYS A 295 -8.88 -17.43 -6.99
N GLU A 296 -8.53 -18.63 -7.45
CA GLU A 296 -8.02 -19.71 -6.63
C GLU A 296 -6.49 -19.61 -6.48
N GLY A 297 -5.99 -20.07 -5.35
CA GLY A 297 -4.57 -20.00 -4.99
C GLY A 297 -4.29 -18.96 -3.92
N ASP A 298 -3.11 -19.09 -3.33
CA ASP A 298 -2.65 -18.23 -2.23
C ASP A 298 -1.63 -17.19 -2.69
N ILE A 299 -1.06 -17.38 -3.89
CA ILE A 299 -0.09 -16.47 -4.51
C ILE A 299 -0.74 -15.74 -5.68
N ASP A 300 -0.54 -14.43 -5.75
CA ASP A 300 -0.97 -13.59 -6.86
C ASP A 300 0.15 -12.60 -7.23
N TRP A 301 0.03 -11.94 -8.36
CA TRP A 301 1.04 -10.98 -8.81
C TRP A 301 0.44 -9.88 -9.67
N ILE A 302 1.13 -8.75 -9.68
CA ILE A 302 1.04 -7.71 -10.67
C ILE A 302 2.40 -7.70 -11.37
N ASN A 303 2.45 -7.71 -12.69
CA ASN A 303 3.67 -7.57 -13.45
C ASN A 303 3.34 -7.13 -14.86
N GLY A 304 3.84 -5.97 -15.28
CA GLY A 304 3.58 -5.43 -16.61
C GLY A 304 3.87 -3.93 -16.72
N PHE A 305 3.33 -3.35 -17.78
CA PHE A 305 3.25 -1.91 -17.99
C PHE A 305 1.84 -1.47 -17.62
N ILE A 306 1.67 -0.84 -16.45
CA ILE A 306 0.38 -0.75 -15.77
C ILE A 306 -0.14 0.70 -15.72
N GLU A 307 0.50 1.55 -14.89
CA GLU A 307 -0.02 2.84 -14.55
C GLU A 307 0.42 3.92 -15.55
N VAL A 308 -0.53 4.74 -15.98
CA VAL A 308 -0.29 5.75 -17.03
C VAL A 308 -0.17 7.17 -16.51
N TYR A 309 -0.20 7.38 -15.21
CA TYR A 309 -0.13 8.73 -14.62
C TYR A 309 1.25 9.40 -14.79
N ASN A 310 2.31 8.63 -15.04
CA ASN A 310 3.63 9.17 -15.38
C ASN A 310 3.74 9.65 -16.84
N ASP A 311 2.75 9.38 -17.67
CA ASP A 311 2.67 9.93 -19.02
C ASP A 311 1.82 11.20 -19.07
N PRO A 312 2.33 12.34 -19.58
CA PRO A 312 1.54 13.56 -19.72
C PRO A 312 0.30 13.44 -20.60
N LYS A 313 0.23 12.41 -21.48
CA LYS A 313 -0.90 12.13 -22.37
C LYS A 313 -1.74 10.92 -21.91
N GLY A 314 -1.26 10.13 -20.93
CA GLY A 314 -1.98 8.98 -20.39
C GLY A 314 -2.04 7.75 -21.31
N TYR A 315 -1.09 7.57 -22.24
CA TYR A 315 -1.01 6.40 -23.11
C TYR A 315 -0.01 5.35 -22.61
N LYS A 316 1.07 5.78 -21.93
CA LYS A 316 2.24 4.94 -21.66
C LYS A 316 2.20 4.37 -20.26
N GLY A 317 2.27 3.04 -20.14
CA GLY A 317 2.35 2.34 -18.88
C GLY A 317 3.77 2.34 -18.29
N SER A 318 3.88 2.65 -17.00
CA SER A 318 5.08 2.43 -16.22
C SER A 318 5.25 0.95 -15.91
N TYR A 319 6.50 0.46 -15.88
CA TYR A 319 6.78 -0.90 -15.41
C TYR A 319 6.50 -1.01 -13.92
N GLU A 320 5.74 -2.02 -13.55
CA GLU A 320 5.36 -2.31 -12.17
C GLU A 320 5.32 -3.80 -11.89
N SER A 321 5.76 -4.19 -10.68
CA SER A 321 5.60 -5.56 -10.18
C SER A 321 5.32 -5.55 -8.69
N ILE A 322 4.30 -6.31 -8.26
CA ILE A 322 3.95 -6.56 -6.85
C ILE A 322 3.65 -8.04 -6.69
N ILE A 323 4.37 -8.73 -5.83
CA ILE A 323 4.15 -10.14 -5.53
C ILE A 323 3.35 -10.23 -4.23
N GLN A 324 2.26 -10.98 -4.26
CA GLN A 324 1.24 -11.01 -3.22
C GLN A 324 1.04 -12.42 -2.68
N ILE A 325 0.97 -12.52 -1.36
CA ILE A 325 0.59 -13.74 -0.65
C ILE A 325 -0.71 -13.44 0.08
N LYS A 326 -1.70 -14.31 -0.02
CA LYS A 326 -2.97 -14.21 0.71
C LYS A 326 -2.73 -14.00 2.20
N ASP A 327 -3.38 -13.02 2.79
CA ASP A 327 -3.44 -12.91 4.26
C ASP A 327 -4.38 -14.01 4.79
N PHE A 328 -3.81 -15.11 5.27
CA PHE A 328 -4.57 -16.28 5.73
C PHE A 328 -5.50 -15.96 6.89
N GLU A 329 -5.02 -15.18 7.86
CA GLU A 329 -5.81 -14.78 9.03
C GLU A 329 -6.98 -13.87 8.63
N MET A 330 -6.70 -12.85 7.83
CA MET A 330 -7.73 -11.93 7.37
C MET A 330 -8.74 -12.62 6.45
N SER A 331 -8.29 -13.50 5.55
CA SER A 331 -9.17 -14.28 4.67
C SER A 331 -10.11 -15.16 5.46
N LYS A 332 -9.65 -15.78 6.56
CA LYS A 332 -10.49 -16.57 7.45
C LYS A 332 -11.54 -15.70 8.15
N GLN A 333 -11.14 -14.55 8.66
CA GLN A 333 -12.08 -13.59 9.28
C GLN A 333 -13.13 -13.10 8.29
N MET A 334 -12.73 -12.78 7.07
CA MET A 334 -13.65 -12.36 6.01
C MET A 334 -14.62 -13.45 5.59
N ALA A 335 -14.18 -14.71 5.52
CA ALA A 335 -15.06 -15.83 5.23
C ALA A 335 -16.14 -15.98 6.31
N VAL A 336 -15.78 -15.90 7.59
CA VAL A 336 -16.74 -15.94 8.71
C VAL A 336 -17.74 -14.78 8.63
N LEU A 337 -17.27 -13.56 8.32
CA LEU A 337 -18.17 -12.40 8.16
C LEU A 337 -19.11 -12.56 6.95
N SER A 338 -18.58 -13.04 5.82
CA SER A 338 -19.35 -13.27 4.60
C SER A 338 -20.45 -14.33 4.78
N GLU A 339 -20.14 -15.44 5.46
CA GLU A 339 -21.10 -16.50 5.81
C GLU A 339 -22.22 -15.99 6.73
N ASN A 340 -21.95 -14.96 7.51
CA ASN A 340 -22.90 -14.32 8.43
C ASN A 340 -23.49 -13.00 7.90
N ALA A 341 -23.24 -12.62 6.65
CA ALA A 341 -23.64 -11.33 6.10
C ALA A 341 -25.15 -11.05 6.22
N GLN A 342 -26.00 -12.09 6.05
CA GLN A 342 -27.43 -11.97 6.23
C GLN A 342 -27.81 -11.66 7.68
N TRP A 343 -27.14 -12.29 8.66
CA TRP A 343 -27.39 -12.01 10.07
C TRP A 343 -27.08 -10.55 10.42
N PHE A 344 -25.98 -10.01 9.91
CA PHE A 344 -25.62 -8.60 10.09
C PHE A 344 -26.65 -7.67 9.47
N GLU A 345 -27.16 -7.98 8.28
CA GLU A 345 -28.22 -7.21 7.63
C GLU A 345 -29.51 -7.21 8.44
N ASP A 346 -29.98 -8.41 8.83
CA ASP A 346 -31.25 -8.59 9.54
C ASP A 346 -31.23 -7.89 10.91
N THR A 347 -30.08 -7.86 11.60
CA THR A 347 -29.91 -7.24 12.93
C THR A 347 -29.45 -5.80 12.88
N SER A 348 -29.13 -5.28 11.67
CA SER A 348 -28.75 -3.87 11.50
C SER A 348 -29.86 -2.90 11.91
N PRO A 349 -29.55 -1.66 12.30
CA PRO A 349 -30.54 -0.67 12.67
C PRO A 349 -31.27 -0.05 11.47
N LEU A 350 -31.11 -0.58 10.27
CA LEU A 350 -31.74 -0.08 9.05
C LEU A 350 -33.25 -0.23 9.11
N MET A 351 -33.98 0.66 8.42
CA MET A 351 -35.44 0.49 8.21
C MET A 351 -35.69 -0.78 7.39
N GLU A 352 -36.76 -1.50 7.71
CA GLU A 352 -37.02 -2.82 7.08
C GLU A 352 -37.13 -2.76 5.55
N GLU A 353 -37.69 -1.66 4.99
CA GLU A 353 -37.79 -1.42 3.55
C GLU A 353 -36.43 -1.20 2.88
N HIS A 354 -35.41 -0.82 3.64
CA HIS A 354 -34.04 -0.58 3.16
C HIS A 354 -33.11 -1.78 3.34
N LYS A 355 -33.56 -2.85 4.02
CA LYS A 355 -32.79 -4.08 4.20
C LYS A 355 -32.84 -4.97 2.96
N LYS A 356 -31.74 -5.61 2.61
CA LYS A 356 -31.70 -6.63 1.58
C LYS A 356 -32.28 -7.95 2.10
N LYS A 357 -33.18 -8.55 1.32
CA LYS A 357 -33.71 -9.88 1.63
C LYS A 357 -32.70 -11.01 1.47
N ASN A 358 -31.75 -10.84 0.58
CA ASN A 358 -30.69 -11.79 0.32
C ASN A 358 -29.37 -11.01 0.16
N VAL A 359 -28.49 -11.09 1.13
CA VAL A 359 -27.17 -10.49 1.09
C VAL A 359 -26.18 -11.49 0.54
N VAL A 360 -25.49 -11.10 -0.53
CA VAL A 360 -24.31 -11.82 -1.02
C VAL A 360 -23.10 -11.03 -0.52
N GLY A 361 -22.29 -11.65 0.32
CA GLY A 361 -21.08 -11.03 0.83
C GLY A 361 -20.15 -10.62 -0.31
N VAL A 362 -19.54 -9.45 -0.19
CA VAL A 362 -18.55 -8.97 -1.14
C VAL A 362 -17.25 -9.72 -0.93
N SER A 363 -16.64 -10.21 -2.00
CA SER A 363 -15.31 -10.81 -1.94
C SER A 363 -14.26 -9.70 -1.95
N TYR A 364 -13.73 -9.38 -0.79
CA TYR A 364 -12.60 -8.48 -0.62
C TYR A 364 -11.35 -9.31 -0.25
N LYS A 365 -10.19 -8.94 -0.79
CA LYS A 365 -8.95 -9.66 -0.50
C LYS A 365 -7.95 -8.72 0.17
N THR A 366 -7.47 -9.11 1.34
CA THR A 366 -6.24 -8.57 1.92
C THR A 366 -5.10 -9.50 1.60
N VAL A 367 -4.00 -8.95 1.15
CA VAL A 367 -2.80 -9.69 0.80
C VAL A 367 -1.58 -9.13 1.54
N ASN A 368 -0.57 -9.97 1.70
CA ASN A 368 0.74 -9.56 2.18
C ASN A 368 1.68 -9.44 0.98
N VAL A 369 2.31 -8.30 0.83
CA VAL A 369 3.34 -8.06 -0.19
C VAL A 369 4.58 -8.87 0.17
N ALA A 370 5.08 -9.65 -0.78
CA ALA A 370 6.36 -10.35 -0.64
C ALA A 370 7.53 -9.53 -1.21
N ALA A 371 7.29 -8.81 -2.31
CA ALA A 371 8.25 -7.87 -2.89
C ALA A 371 7.59 -6.97 -3.92
N GLU A 372 8.27 -5.87 -4.24
CA GLU A 372 7.85 -4.87 -5.22
C GLU A 372 9.02 -4.43 -6.09
N ALA A 373 8.71 -3.97 -7.31
CA ALA A 373 9.67 -3.38 -8.22
C ALA A 373 9.00 -2.38 -9.17
N GLY A 374 9.80 -1.54 -9.81
CA GLY A 374 9.32 -0.52 -10.73
C GLY A 374 8.58 0.61 -10.03
N ASP A 375 7.41 0.96 -10.52
CA ASP A 375 6.63 2.11 -10.02
C ASP A 375 6.13 1.92 -8.57
N ALA A 376 5.90 0.68 -8.15
CA ALA A 376 5.50 0.36 -6.79
C ALA A 376 6.64 0.42 -5.74
N SER A 377 7.90 0.64 -6.15
CA SER A 377 9.06 0.58 -5.23
C SER A 377 10.07 1.70 -5.49
N PRO A 378 10.67 2.31 -4.47
CA PRO A 378 10.45 2.13 -3.02
C PRO A 378 9.20 2.76 -2.45
N SER A 379 8.52 3.69 -3.18
CA SER A 379 7.28 4.33 -2.74
C SER A 379 6.09 3.40 -3.03
N THR A 380 5.65 2.70 -2.00
CA THR A 380 4.69 1.60 -2.09
C THR A 380 3.24 2.07 -1.96
N PRO A 381 2.30 1.61 -2.82
CA PRO A 381 0.88 1.85 -2.64
C PRO A 381 0.33 1.07 -1.42
N ILE A 382 -0.81 1.49 -0.89
CA ILE A 382 -1.50 0.77 0.20
C ILE A 382 -2.58 -0.20 -0.31
N GLY A 383 -2.91 -0.11 -1.59
CA GLY A 383 -3.87 -0.97 -2.25
C GLY A 383 -3.84 -0.76 -3.76
N VAL A 384 -4.40 -1.70 -4.49
CA VAL A 384 -4.49 -1.67 -5.96
C VAL A 384 -5.84 -2.18 -6.43
N ASN A 385 -6.31 -1.66 -7.57
CA ASN A 385 -7.56 -2.09 -8.22
C ASN A 385 -7.35 -2.18 -9.72
N LEU A 386 -7.16 -3.39 -10.22
CA LEU A 386 -6.79 -3.69 -11.60
C LEU A 386 -7.72 -4.73 -12.27
N PRO A 387 -7.80 -4.78 -13.60
CA PRO A 387 -7.07 -3.99 -14.59
C PRO A 387 -7.65 -2.56 -14.74
N ASN A 388 -6.88 -1.67 -15.39
CA ASN A 388 -7.32 -0.30 -15.68
C ASN A 388 -8.30 -0.23 -16.86
N ASN A 389 -8.28 -1.20 -17.76
CA ASN A 389 -9.14 -1.24 -18.95
C ASN A 389 -10.63 -1.34 -18.58
N ASN A 390 -11.40 -0.30 -18.91
CA ASN A 390 -12.81 -0.15 -18.51
C ASN A 390 -13.74 -1.25 -19.02
N TRP A 391 -13.61 -1.70 -20.27
CA TRP A 391 -14.49 -2.74 -20.78
C TRP A 391 -14.25 -4.09 -20.10
N ILE A 392 -12.98 -4.40 -19.76
CA ILE A 392 -12.65 -5.62 -19.00
C ILE A 392 -13.28 -5.54 -17.61
N ARG A 393 -13.17 -4.39 -16.94
CA ARG A 393 -13.80 -4.18 -15.63
C ARG A 393 -15.31 -4.36 -15.67
N GLN A 394 -15.96 -3.87 -16.73
CA GLN A 394 -17.41 -3.96 -16.89
C GLN A 394 -17.89 -5.39 -17.20
N GLU A 395 -17.18 -6.13 -18.07
CA GLU A 395 -17.60 -7.45 -18.52
C GLU A 395 -17.07 -8.59 -17.63
N HIS A 396 -15.88 -8.45 -17.05
CA HIS A 396 -15.18 -9.50 -16.32
C HIS A 396 -14.88 -9.15 -14.85
N GLY A 397 -15.03 -7.89 -14.45
CA GLY A 397 -14.76 -7.40 -13.10
C GLY A 397 -13.32 -6.92 -12.93
N SER A 398 -12.92 -6.75 -11.66
CA SER A 398 -11.58 -6.34 -11.25
C SER A 398 -11.16 -7.07 -9.97
N LYS A 399 -9.85 -7.09 -9.70
CA LYS A 399 -9.30 -7.45 -8.40
C LYS A 399 -8.97 -6.16 -7.64
N SER A 400 -9.63 -5.97 -6.51
CA SER A 400 -9.32 -4.93 -5.54
C SER A 400 -8.67 -5.60 -4.33
N VAL A 401 -7.49 -5.15 -3.95
CA VAL A 401 -6.74 -5.72 -2.83
C VAL A 401 -6.13 -4.64 -1.96
N SER A 402 -6.15 -4.83 -0.64
CA SER A 402 -5.36 -4.06 0.31
C SER A 402 -4.06 -4.78 0.63
N LEU A 403 -2.98 -4.01 0.73
CA LEU A 403 -1.64 -4.50 1.05
C LEU A 403 -1.44 -4.44 2.58
N GLY A 404 -1.92 -5.50 3.26
CA GLY A 404 -2.10 -5.51 4.71
C GLY A 404 -0.81 -5.30 5.50
N ASN A 405 0.27 -5.99 5.14
CA ASN A 405 1.56 -5.84 5.82
C ASN A 405 2.22 -4.48 5.56
N ILE A 406 1.95 -3.84 4.43
CA ILE A 406 2.41 -2.47 4.13
C ILE A 406 1.69 -1.47 5.03
N ILE A 407 0.36 -1.57 5.13
CA ILE A 407 -0.45 -0.75 6.03
C ILE A 407 -0.01 -0.95 7.48
N ASP A 408 0.18 -2.20 7.91
CA ASP A 408 0.69 -2.53 9.25
C ASP A 408 2.05 -1.87 9.52
N SER A 409 2.94 -1.87 8.53
CA SER A 409 4.28 -1.28 8.66
C SER A 409 4.24 0.24 8.77
N TYR A 410 3.43 0.92 7.96
CA TYR A 410 3.20 2.37 8.11
C TYR A 410 2.65 2.72 9.51
N ASN A 411 1.69 1.96 10.01
CA ASN A 411 1.10 2.19 11.32
C ASN A 411 2.11 2.00 12.45
N ASN A 412 2.96 0.97 12.37
CA ASN A 412 3.95 0.67 13.39
C ASN A 412 5.19 1.58 13.34
N ALA A 413 5.57 2.06 12.16
CA ALA A 413 6.70 2.98 11.99
C ALA A 413 6.48 4.35 12.64
N GLY A 414 5.22 4.79 12.78
CA GLY A 414 4.88 6.04 13.45
C GLY A 414 5.21 6.08 14.95
N GLY A 415 5.47 4.92 15.56
CA GLY A 415 5.73 4.77 16.98
C GLY A 415 4.55 5.17 17.88
N SER A 416 4.65 4.91 19.17
CA SER A 416 3.60 5.27 20.14
C SER A 416 3.57 6.76 20.51
N GLY A 417 4.49 7.57 19.99
CA GLY A 417 4.61 8.99 20.34
C GLY A 417 3.35 9.79 20.03
N ARG A 418 2.83 9.67 18.78
CA ARG A 418 1.58 10.35 18.41
C ARG A 418 0.38 9.83 19.19
N LEU A 419 0.30 8.53 19.43
CA LEU A 419 -0.75 7.97 20.26
C LEU A 419 -0.73 8.60 21.66
N LYS A 420 0.42 8.64 22.31
CA LYS A 420 0.60 9.25 23.65
C LYS A 420 0.29 10.74 23.68
N GLU A 421 0.56 11.45 22.58
CA GLU A 421 0.27 12.89 22.47
C GLU A 421 -1.22 13.19 22.31
N PHE A 422 -1.93 12.41 21.51
CA PHE A 422 -3.31 12.72 21.12
C PHE A 422 -4.38 11.87 21.79
N ALA A 423 -4.02 10.77 22.46
CA ALA A 423 -4.97 9.98 23.24
C ALA A 423 -5.43 10.77 24.49
N ASN A 424 -6.68 10.54 24.88
CA ASN A 424 -7.25 11.23 26.03
C ASN A 424 -6.55 10.84 27.35
N ASP A 425 -6.23 9.55 27.54
CA ASP A 425 -5.63 9.06 28.78
C ASP A 425 -4.82 7.76 28.59
N THR A 426 -4.32 7.22 29.70
CA THR A 426 -3.50 6.01 29.70
C THR A 426 -4.32 4.73 29.48
N GLU A 427 -5.62 4.73 29.75
CA GLU A 427 -6.51 3.59 29.48
C GLU A 427 -6.71 3.43 27.98
N GLU A 428 -6.98 4.52 27.28
CA GLU A 428 -7.08 4.55 25.81
C GLU A 428 -5.78 4.06 25.15
N ILE A 429 -4.61 4.50 25.67
CA ILE A 429 -3.31 4.03 25.16
C ILE A 429 -3.15 2.52 25.37
N ALA A 430 -3.48 2.01 26.55
CA ALA A 430 -3.35 0.58 26.85
C ALA A 430 -4.29 -0.29 25.98
N PHE A 431 -5.50 0.18 25.74
CA PHE A 431 -6.45 -0.50 24.85
C PHE A 431 -5.97 -0.47 23.40
N GLU A 432 -5.45 0.65 22.91
CA GLU A 432 -4.90 0.78 21.58
C GLU A 432 -3.67 -0.14 21.39
N GLU A 433 -2.77 -0.23 22.37
CA GLU A 433 -1.61 -1.13 22.33
C GLU A 433 -2.04 -2.60 22.31
N LYS A 434 -3.14 -2.96 23.00
CA LYS A 434 -3.63 -4.35 23.08
C LYS A 434 -4.52 -4.75 21.91
N TYR A 435 -5.47 -3.93 21.53
CA TYR A 435 -6.51 -4.27 20.57
C TYR A 435 -6.47 -3.45 19.27
N GLY A 436 -5.68 -2.39 19.17
CA GLY A 436 -5.70 -1.45 18.06
C GLY A 436 -5.52 -2.12 16.69
N LYS A 437 -4.63 -3.09 16.59
CA LYS A 437 -4.43 -3.87 15.36
C LYS A 437 -5.65 -4.70 14.97
N THR A 438 -6.22 -5.43 15.93
CA THR A 438 -7.42 -6.26 15.72
C THR A 438 -8.63 -5.39 15.40
N ALA A 439 -8.82 -4.29 16.13
CA ALA A 439 -9.91 -3.34 15.90
C ALA A 439 -9.84 -2.72 14.50
N SER A 440 -8.65 -2.33 14.04
CA SER A 440 -8.45 -1.81 12.69
C SER A 440 -8.78 -2.83 11.61
N LYS A 441 -8.28 -4.06 11.74
CA LYS A 441 -8.52 -5.14 10.78
C LYS A 441 -10.00 -5.52 10.71
N LEU A 442 -10.67 -5.64 11.86
CA LEU A 442 -12.10 -5.98 11.90
C LEU A 442 -12.98 -4.84 11.42
N LEU A 443 -12.63 -3.57 11.69
CA LEU A 443 -13.34 -2.43 11.11
C LEU A 443 -13.26 -2.48 9.59
N THR A 444 -12.08 -2.67 9.02
CA THR A 444 -11.91 -2.81 7.57
C THR A 444 -12.71 -4.00 7.02
N ALA A 445 -12.63 -5.17 7.66
CA ALA A 445 -13.36 -6.35 7.22
C ALA A 445 -14.89 -6.16 7.25
N LEU A 446 -15.41 -5.56 8.31
CA LEU A 446 -16.84 -5.23 8.42
C LEU A 446 -17.27 -4.17 7.41
N HIS A 447 -16.45 -3.14 7.19
CA HIS A 447 -16.66 -2.11 6.18
C HIS A 447 -16.79 -2.73 4.78
N GLU A 448 -15.83 -3.55 4.37
CA GLU A 448 -15.77 -4.12 3.03
C GLU A 448 -16.77 -5.25 2.81
N VAL A 449 -16.82 -6.24 3.72
CA VAL A 449 -17.60 -7.47 3.51
C VAL A 449 -19.08 -7.27 3.85
N VAL A 450 -19.38 -6.52 4.90
CA VAL A 450 -20.74 -6.29 5.38
C VAL A 450 -21.24 -4.92 4.94
N GLY A 451 -20.43 -3.87 5.14
CA GLY A 451 -20.80 -2.49 4.86
C GLY A 451 -21.24 -2.30 3.41
N HIS A 452 -20.37 -2.54 2.44
CA HIS A 452 -20.72 -2.38 1.03
C HIS A 452 -21.78 -3.40 0.52
N ALA A 453 -21.93 -4.54 1.20
CA ALA A 453 -22.95 -5.51 0.87
C ALA A 453 -24.35 -5.13 1.37
N SER A 454 -24.43 -4.33 2.44
CA SER A 454 -25.66 -3.99 3.18
C SER A 454 -26.51 -2.94 2.46
N GLY A 455 -27.83 -2.98 2.75
CA GLY A 455 -28.81 -2.00 2.30
C GLY A 455 -29.16 -2.09 0.82
N GLN A 456 -30.38 -1.64 0.48
CA GLN A 456 -30.90 -1.61 -0.89
C GLN A 456 -31.51 -0.25 -1.22
N LEU A 457 -31.56 0.06 -2.52
CA LEU A 457 -32.27 1.22 -3.05
C LEU A 457 -33.78 0.93 -3.08
N ASN A 458 -34.59 1.97 -2.92
CA ASN A 458 -36.03 1.86 -3.12
C ASN A 458 -36.36 1.65 -4.60
N GLU A 459 -37.48 0.99 -4.87
CA GLU A 459 -37.91 0.74 -6.24
C GLU A 459 -38.09 2.05 -7.01
N GLY A 460 -37.50 2.13 -8.20
CA GLY A 460 -37.55 3.31 -9.07
C GLY A 460 -36.56 4.42 -8.74
N VAL A 461 -35.75 4.28 -7.70
CA VAL A 461 -34.63 5.21 -7.40
C VAL A 461 -33.44 4.90 -8.27
N GLY A 462 -32.85 5.93 -8.90
CA GLY A 462 -31.63 5.81 -9.71
C GLY A 462 -30.40 5.45 -8.89
N GLN A 463 -29.31 5.14 -9.58
CA GLN A 463 -28.03 4.82 -8.90
C GLN A 463 -27.54 6.01 -8.06
N PRO A 464 -26.81 5.77 -6.95
CA PRO A 464 -26.31 6.84 -6.07
C PRO A 464 -25.50 7.91 -6.82
N LYS A 465 -24.71 7.54 -7.82
CA LYS A 465 -23.98 8.48 -8.67
C LYS A 465 -24.91 9.46 -9.43
N GLU A 466 -26.11 9.02 -9.76
CA GLU A 466 -27.12 9.84 -10.45
C GLU A 466 -27.91 10.70 -9.47
N THR A 467 -28.28 10.13 -8.32
CA THR A 467 -29.15 10.76 -7.33
C THR A 467 -28.35 11.65 -6.36
N LEU A 468 -27.24 11.15 -5.79
CA LEU A 468 -26.42 11.87 -4.81
C LEU A 468 -25.23 12.62 -5.44
N LYS A 469 -24.94 12.35 -6.73
CA LYS A 469 -23.91 13.04 -7.52
C LYS A 469 -22.52 13.00 -6.86
N ASN A 470 -21.92 14.17 -6.62
CA ASN A 470 -20.61 14.32 -5.99
C ASN A 470 -20.53 13.86 -4.53
N TYR A 471 -21.66 13.65 -3.85
CA TYR A 471 -21.68 13.13 -2.47
C TYR A 471 -21.81 11.60 -2.42
N ALA A 472 -22.01 10.93 -3.56
CA ALA A 472 -22.26 9.49 -3.60
C ALA A 472 -21.14 8.64 -2.99
N SER A 473 -19.87 8.95 -3.30
CA SER A 473 -18.70 8.25 -2.77
C SER A 473 -18.54 8.48 -1.27
N THR A 474 -18.48 9.73 -0.84
CA THR A 474 -18.35 10.10 0.58
C THR A 474 -19.47 9.51 1.45
N MET A 475 -20.72 9.50 0.95
CA MET A 475 -21.85 8.92 1.66
C MET A 475 -21.74 7.40 1.76
N GLU A 476 -21.28 6.72 0.71
CA GLU A 476 -21.11 5.26 0.72
C GLU A 476 -19.99 4.83 1.68
N GLU A 477 -18.86 5.51 1.66
CA GLU A 477 -17.73 5.23 2.55
C GLU A 477 -18.12 5.43 4.02
N GLY A 478 -18.80 6.55 4.33
CA GLY A 478 -19.27 6.79 5.69
C GLY A 478 -20.35 5.81 6.14
N ARG A 479 -21.22 5.35 5.24
CA ARG A 479 -22.21 4.32 5.53
C ARG A 479 -21.55 2.97 5.83
N ALA A 480 -20.55 2.58 5.05
CA ALA A 480 -19.80 1.34 5.27
C ALA A 480 -19.02 1.39 6.60
N ASP A 481 -18.37 2.52 6.90
CA ASP A 481 -17.74 2.75 8.22
C ASP A 481 -18.76 2.62 9.37
N LEU A 482 -19.95 3.20 9.23
CA LEU A 482 -21.00 3.14 10.25
C LEU A 482 -21.50 1.71 10.50
N VAL A 483 -21.60 0.88 9.46
CA VAL A 483 -21.90 -0.56 9.62
C VAL A 483 -20.79 -1.22 10.45
N GLY A 484 -19.53 -0.99 10.11
CA GLY A 484 -18.40 -1.51 10.87
C GLY A 484 -18.42 -1.06 12.33
N LEU A 485 -18.57 0.25 12.57
CA LEU A 485 -18.62 0.83 13.93
C LEU A 485 -19.78 0.27 14.76
N TYR A 486 -20.98 0.17 14.18
CA TYR A 486 -22.14 -0.36 14.87
C TYR A 486 -21.93 -1.79 15.36
N PHE A 487 -21.28 -2.65 14.55
CA PHE A 487 -21.06 -4.06 14.88
C PHE A 487 -19.76 -4.34 15.65
N LEU A 488 -18.77 -3.46 15.64
CA LEU A 488 -17.52 -3.69 16.40
C LEU A 488 -17.72 -3.85 17.90
N MET A 489 -18.82 -3.32 18.46
CA MET A 489 -19.20 -3.48 19.86
C MET A 489 -20.36 -4.46 20.03
N ASP A 490 -20.47 -5.45 19.14
CA ASP A 490 -21.52 -6.47 19.19
C ASP A 490 -20.97 -7.81 19.71
N PRO A 491 -21.63 -8.48 20.68
CA PRO A 491 -21.20 -9.77 21.20
C PRO A 491 -21.11 -10.86 20.13
N LYS A 492 -21.75 -10.70 18.98
CA LYS A 492 -21.68 -11.62 17.85
C LYS A 492 -20.25 -11.82 17.36
N LEU A 493 -19.40 -10.81 17.40
CA LEU A 493 -18.00 -10.95 16.99
C LEU A 493 -17.23 -11.94 17.90
N GLN A 494 -17.53 -11.94 19.19
CA GLN A 494 -16.94 -12.91 20.12
C GLN A 494 -17.54 -14.32 19.92
N GLU A 495 -18.85 -14.42 19.68
CA GLU A 495 -19.52 -15.68 19.33
C GLU A 495 -18.89 -16.32 18.07
N LEU A 496 -18.58 -15.50 17.08
CA LEU A 496 -17.95 -15.93 15.82
C LEU A 496 -16.44 -16.23 15.95
N GLY A 497 -15.85 -16.00 17.13
CA GLY A 497 -14.42 -16.21 17.38
C GLY A 497 -13.49 -15.19 16.72
N LEU A 498 -14.02 -13.99 16.38
CA LEU A 498 -13.28 -12.91 15.75
C LEU A 498 -12.53 -12.02 16.77
N THR A 499 -12.92 -12.09 18.03
CA THR A 499 -12.26 -11.41 19.15
C THR A 499 -12.51 -12.22 20.43
N ASP A 500 -11.63 -12.03 21.40
CA ASP A 500 -11.79 -12.59 22.76
C ASP A 500 -12.60 -11.66 23.69
N ASN A 501 -12.66 -10.36 23.36
CA ASN A 501 -13.36 -9.35 24.16
C ASN A 501 -13.91 -8.23 23.25
N TYR A 502 -15.19 -8.34 22.89
CA TYR A 502 -15.86 -7.39 22.00
C TYR A 502 -16.03 -6.00 22.65
N GLU A 503 -16.15 -5.90 23.99
CA GLU A 503 -16.33 -4.61 24.66
C GLU A 503 -15.03 -3.78 24.61
N GLU A 504 -13.88 -4.35 24.96
CA GLU A 504 -12.60 -3.65 24.90
C GLU A 504 -12.19 -3.35 23.44
N LEU A 505 -12.44 -4.30 22.54
CA LEU A 505 -12.24 -4.09 21.11
C LEU A 505 -13.07 -2.91 20.57
N GLY A 506 -14.36 -2.87 20.90
CA GLY A 506 -15.28 -1.81 20.47
C GLY A 506 -14.88 -0.45 21.04
N LYS A 507 -14.49 -0.37 22.33
CA LYS A 507 -13.96 0.86 22.92
C LYS A 507 -12.74 1.36 22.16
N THR A 508 -11.76 0.47 21.95
CA THR A 508 -10.54 0.80 21.17
C THR A 508 -10.87 1.38 19.80
N ALA A 509 -11.80 0.74 19.08
CA ALA A 509 -12.19 1.20 17.76
C ALA A 509 -12.86 2.57 17.79
N TYR A 510 -13.72 2.84 18.79
CA TYR A 510 -14.43 4.11 18.93
C TYR A 510 -13.49 5.25 19.30
N ASP A 511 -12.60 5.04 20.30
CA ASP A 511 -11.59 6.02 20.68
C ASP A 511 -10.71 6.39 19.47
N ARG A 512 -10.23 5.38 18.75
CA ARG A 512 -9.42 5.57 17.54
C ARG A 512 -10.17 6.34 16.45
N TYR A 513 -11.43 6.00 16.20
CA TYR A 513 -12.24 6.61 15.15
C TYR A 513 -12.55 8.08 15.46
N ILE A 514 -13.00 8.38 16.68
CA ILE A 514 -13.30 9.73 17.14
C ILE A 514 -12.03 10.60 17.20
N ARG A 515 -10.95 10.09 17.77
CA ARG A 515 -9.65 10.79 17.79
C ARG A 515 -9.16 11.10 16.38
N ASN A 516 -9.29 10.14 15.46
CA ASN A 516 -8.89 10.36 14.07
C ASN A 516 -9.78 11.39 13.38
N GLY A 517 -11.09 11.22 13.45
CA GLY A 517 -12.07 12.06 12.76
C GLY A 517 -12.08 13.51 13.23
N LEU A 518 -11.84 13.76 14.52
CA LEU A 518 -11.91 15.11 15.09
C LEU A 518 -10.53 15.79 15.25
N VAL A 519 -9.43 15.01 15.31
CA VAL A 519 -8.11 15.56 15.70
C VAL A 519 -7.00 15.12 14.75
N THR A 520 -6.62 13.83 14.77
CA THR A 520 -5.32 13.43 14.22
C THR A 520 -5.24 13.48 12.70
N GLN A 521 -6.34 13.36 11.97
CA GLN A 521 -6.32 13.50 10.51
C GLN A 521 -5.98 14.91 10.04
N LEU A 522 -6.17 15.94 10.88
CA LEU A 522 -5.90 17.34 10.54
C LEU A 522 -4.40 17.61 10.27
N VAL A 523 -3.50 16.72 10.70
CA VAL A 523 -2.06 16.81 10.36
C VAL A 523 -1.77 16.65 8.86
N ARG A 524 -2.76 16.19 8.07
CA ARG A 524 -2.60 15.89 6.64
C ARG A 524 -2.93 17.07 5.73
N ILE A 525 -3.50 18.13 6.25
CA ILE A 525 -3.92 19.30 5.47
C ILE A 525 -3.19 20.55 5.96
N ASN A 526 -3.05 21.56 5.07
CA ASN A 526 -2.42 22.80 5.43
C ASN A 526 -3.36 23.67 6.24
N LEU A 527 -2.80 24.49 7.13
CA LEU A 527 -3.60 25.42 7.93
C LEU A 527 -4.36 26.39 7.01
N GLY A 528 -5.67 26.44 7.19
CA GLY A 528 -6.57 27.26 6.40
C GLY A 528 -7.36 26.51 5.34
N ASP A 529 -6.94 25.27 5.00
CA ASP A 529 -7.65 24.43 4.04
C ASP A 529 -8.88 23.77 4.68
N ASP A 530 -9.88 23.49 3.86
CA ASP A 530 -11.00 22.60 4.17
C ASP A 530 -10.60 21.13 3.86
N ILE A 531 -11.37 20.17 4.34
CA ILE A 531 -11.16 18.76 4.01
C ILE A 531 -11.84 18.46 2.66
N GLU A 532 -11.11 17.86 1.73
CA GLU A 532 -11.58 17.52 0.38
C GLU A 532 -11.54 16.01 0.09
N GLU A 533 -10.69 15.24 0.76
CA GLU A 533 -10.51 13.80 0.54
C GLU A 533 -11.66 13.01 1.18
N ASP A 534 -12.33 12.14 0.40
CA ASP A 534 -13.57 11.46 0.76
C ASP A 534 -13.49 10.70 2.10
N HIS A 535 -12.41 9.97 2.38
CA HIS A 535 -12.26 9.25 3.65
C HIS A 535 -11.97 10.16 4.84
N MET A 536 -11.37 11.33 4.63
CA MET A 536 -11.21 12.33 5.69
C MET A 536 -12.54 13.03 5.97
N VAL A 537 -13.27 13.37 4.91
CA VAL A 537 -14.61 13.97 5.00
C VAL A 537 -15.55 13.04 5.75
N ASN A 538 -15.58 11.72 5.38
CA ASN A 538 -16.50 10.80 6.03
C ASN A 538 -16.18 10.61 7.52
N ARG A 539 -14.94 10.47 7.90
CA ARG A 539 -14.53 10.36 9.31
C ARG A 539 -14.91 11.58 10.11
N GLN A 540 -14.76 12.77 9.52
CA GLN A 540 -15.12 14.00 10.21
C GLN A 540 -16.63 14.14 10.36
N TRP A 541 -17.45 13.93 9.30
CA TRP A 541 -18.88 14.12 9.45
C TRP A 541 -19.52 13.08 10.39
N VAL A 542 -19.08 11.83 10.37
CA VAL A 542 -19.52 10.81 11.33
C VAL A 542 -19.16 11.22 12.76
N SER A 543 -17.90 11.56 13.01
CA SER A 543 -17.43 11.93 14.35
C SER A 543 -18.06 13.23 14.86
N SER A 544 -18.20 14.24 14.02
CA SER A 544 -18.78 15.53 14.39
C SER A 544 -20.28 15.42 14.65
N TRP A 545 -21.01 14.62 13.85
CA TRP A 545 -22.44 14.42 14.04
C TRP A 545 -22.73 13.72 15.37
N VAL A 546 -22.05 12.61 15.68
CA VAL A 546 -22.27 11.89 16.95
C VAL A 546 -21.82 12.72 18.15
N PHE A 547 -20.76 13.55 18.01
CA PHE A 547 -20.35 14.49 19.03
C PHE A 547 -21.45 15.51 19.33
N GLU A 548 -22.01 16.15 18.30
CA GLU A 548 -23.09 17.12 18.47
C GLU A 548 -24.35 16.50 19.05
N LYS A 549 -24.81 15.35 18.51
CA LYS A 549 -26.03 14.69 18.97
C LYS A 549 -25.92 14.14 20.39
N GLY A 550 -24.73 13.65 20.76
CA GLY A 550 -24.46 13.15 22.10
C GLY A 550 -24.15 14.24 23.15
N MET A 551 -24.11 15.52 22.79
CA MET A 551 -23.66 16.60 23.66
C MET A 551 -24.53 16.78 24.90
N SER A 552 -25.86 16.67 24.79
CA SER A 552 -26.78 16.80 25.91
C SER A 552 -26.60 15.73 26.97
N ASP A 553 -26.24 14.53 26.58
CA ASP A 553 -26.03 13.36 27.42
C ASP A 553 -24.55 13.18 27.79
N LYS A 554 -23.69 14.08 27.33
CA LYS A 554 -22.23 14.05 27.50
C LYS A 554 -21.61 12.73 27.04
N VAL A 555 -22.08 12.19 25.94
CA VAL A 555 -21.57 10.92 25.38
C VAL A 555 -20.10 11.04 25.04
N ILE A 556 -19.72 12.15 24.41
CA ILE A 556 -18.33 12.54 24.14
C ILE A 556 -18.12 13.93 24.73
N GLU A 557 -17.08 14.12 25.51
CA GLU A 557 -16.69 15.42 26.06
C GLU A 557 -15.40 15.93 25.40
N LYS A 558 -15.42 17.20 24.97
CA LYS A 558 -14.19 17.93 24.63
C LYS A 558 -13.51 18.37 25.92
N VAL A 559 -12.31 17.90 26.14
CA VAL A 559 -11.52 18.13 27.36
C VAL A 559 -10.30 18.97 27.01
N GLU A 560 -10.03 20.02 27.79
CA GLU A 560 -8.81 20.83 27.67
C GLU A 560 -7.89 20.51 28.86
N ARG A 561 -6.63 20.14 28.58
CA ARG A 561 -5.58 19.91 29.58
C ARG A 561 -4.28 20.54 29.09
N ASP A 562 -3.65 21.36 29.93
CA ASP A 562 -2.39 22.03 29.63
C ASP A 562 -2.40 22.81 28.29
N GLY A 563 -3.56 23.34 27.91
CA GLY A 563 -3.76 24.07 26.66
C GLY A 563 -4.04 23.20 25.44
N ASN A 564 -4.05 21.88 25.58
CA ASN A 564 -4.28 20.90 24.54
C ASN A 564 -5.70 20.32 24.58
N THR A 565 -6.28 20.12 23.42
CA THR A 565 -7.63 19.55 23.22
C THR A 565 -7.58 18.04 23.10
N TYR A 566 -8.50 17.37 23.79
CA TYR A 566 -8.77 15.94 23.74
C TYR A 566 -10.27 15.67 23.66
N TYR A 567 -10.65 14.47 23.27
CA TYR A 567 -12.03 14.00 23.29
C TYR A 567 -12.14 12.73 24.11
N ASN A 568 -12.98 12.75 25.13
CA ASN A 568 -13.23 11.65 26.05
C ASN A 568 -14.58 11.02 25.77
N ILE A 569 -14.65 9.71 25.57
CA ILE A 569 -15.91 8.98 25.41
C ILE A 569 -16.38 8.50 26.78
N ASN A 570 -17.47 9.06 27.30
CA ASN A 570 -18.04 8.72 28.61
C ASN A 570 -19.05 7.55 28.53
N ASP A 571 -19.74 7.40 27.41
CA ASP A 571 -20.76 6.35 27.23
C ASP A 571 -20.66 5.70 25.85
N TYR A 572 -19.92 4.60 25.80
CA TYR A 572 -19.72 3.81 24.57
C TYR A 572 -20.98 3.13 24.07
N LYS A 573 -21.91 2.76 24.96
CA LYS A 573 -23.18 2.13 24.57
C LYS A 573 -24.09 3.13 23.91
N LYS A 574 -24.19 4.35 24.47
CA LYS A 574 -24.95 5.43 23.85
C LYS A 574 -24.32 5.89 22.54
N LEU A 575 -22.98 5.89 22.46
CA LEU A 575 -22.29 6.19 21.19
C LEU A 575 -22.61 5.15 20.10
N ARG A 576 -22.69 3.86 20.46
CA ARG A 576 -23.14 2.81 19.53
C ARG A 576 -24.58 3.07 19.02
N GLU A 577 -25.49 3.50 19.90
CA GLU A 577 -26.84 3.87 19.51
C GLU A 577 -26.83 5.03 18.52
N LEU A 578 -26.02 6.08 18.77
CA LEU A 578 -25.88 7.22 17.84
C LEU A 578 -25.30 6.81 16.48
N PHE A 579 -24.32 5.89 16.43
CA PHE A 579 -23.85 5.32 15.17
C PHE A 579 -24.98 4.58 14.45
N GLY A 580 -25.83 3.86 15.17
CA GLY A 580 -27.01 3.19 14.60
C GLY A 580 -28.04 4.17 14.03
N GLU A 581 -28.34 5.24 14.73
CA GLU A 581 -29.25 6.31 14.26
C GLU A 581 -28.70 6.97 12.99
N LEU A 582 -27.41 7.27 12.98
CA LEU A 582 -26.75 7.87 11.82
C LEU A 582 -26.67 6.90 10.63
N LEU A 583 -26.43 5.62 10.88
CA LEU A 583 -26.46 4.58 9.86
C LEU A 583 -27.85 4.46 9.21
N GLN A 584 -28.89 4.47 10.02
CA GLN A 584 -30.27 4.43 9.53
C GLN A 584 -30.58 5.62 8.61
N GLU A 585 -30.20 6.84 9.01
CA GLU A 585 -30.40 8.04 8.21
C GLU A 585 -29.54 8.04 6.93
N THR A 586 -28.28 7.62 7.02
CA THR A 586 -27.37 7.53 5.86
C THR A 586 -27.91 6.53 4.83
N GLN A 587 -28.42 5.38 5.29
CA GLN A 587 -29.05 4.41 4.40
C GLN A 587 -30.35 4.96 3.80
N ARG A 588 -31.21 5.66 4.56
CA ARG A 588 -32.40 6.32 4.03
C ARG A 588 -32.04 7.27 2.88
N ILE A 589 -31.06 8.15 3.13
CA ILE A 589 -30.59 9.10 2.11
C ILE A 589 -30.17 8.38 0.82
N LYS A 590 -29.41 7.29 0.95
CA LYS A 590 -28.97 6.47 -0.19
C LYS A 590 -30.16 5.80 -0.88
N SER A 591 -31.04 5.17 -0.10
CA SER A 591 -32.16 4.38 -0.62
C SER A 591 -33.22 5.22 -1.34
N GLU A 592 -33.44 6.45 -0.87
CA GLU A 592 -34.43 7.39 -1.43
C GLU A 592 -33.80 8.34 -2.47
N GLY A 593 -32.47 8.41 -2.55
CA GLY A 593 -31.76 9.32 -3.44
C GLY A 593 -31.86 10.79 -3.01
N ASP A 594 -31.90 11.05 -1.70
CA ASP A 594 -32.11 12.39 -1.10
C ASP A 594 -30.81 13.21 -1.17
N PHE A 595 -30.63 13.85 -2.32
CA PHE A 595 -29.43 14.71 -2.56
C PHE A 595 -29.29 15.83 -1.53
N LYS A 596 -30.42 16.46 -1.11
CA LYS A 596 -30.36 17.60 -0.20
C LYS A 596 -29.91 17.19 1.19
N ALA A 597 -30.41 16.07 1.70
CA ALA A 597 -29.96 15.54 2.98
C ALA A 597 -28.51 15.07 2.95
N ALA A 598 -28.04 14.45 1.84
CA ALA A 598 -26.63 14.11 1.65
C ALA A 598 -25.73 15.36 1.70
N GLN A 599 -26.12 16.40 0.95
CA GLN A 599 -25.40 17.68 0.96
C GLN A 599 -25.34 18.28 2.36
N ASP A 600 -26.47 18.37 3.06
CA ASP A 600 -26.55 18.98 4.39
C ASP A 600 -25.69 18.22 5.41
N LEU A 601 -25.65 16.89 5.32
CA LEU A 601 -24.85 16.06 6.20
C LEU A 601 -23.34 16.25 5.93
N VAL A 602 -22.93 16.14 4.68
CA VAL A 602 -21.52 16.21 4.30
C VAL A 602 -20.95 17.62 4.49
N GLU A 603 -21.65 18.65 3.94
CA GLU A 603 -21.19 20.03 4.03
C GLU A 603 -21.32 20.60 5.47
N GLY A 604 -22.32 20.15 6.20
CA GLY A 604 -22.58 20.61 7.57
C GLY A 604 -21.58 20.08 8.59
N TYR A 605 -21.08 18.86 8.40
CA TYR A 605 -20.25 18.18 9.40
C TYR A 605 -18.87 17.75 8.91
N GLY A 606 -18.66 17.55 7.60
CA GLY A 606 -17.49 16.85 7.08
C GLY A 606 -16.40 17.74 6.48
N VAL A 607 -16.75 18.92 5.97
CA VAL A 607 -15.84 19.73 5.15
C VAL A 607 -15.10 20.77 5.97
N LYS A 608 -15.79 21.50 6.84
CA LYS A 608 -15.24 22.65 7.57
C LYS A 608 -14.41 22.22 8.78
N VAL A 609 -13.28 22.87 8.95
CA VAL A 609 -12.30 22.62 10.02
C VAL A 609 -12.29 23.75 11.03
N ASP A 610 -12.31 23.42 12.33
CA ASP A 610 -12.00 24.38 13.40
C ASP A 610 -10.53 24.81 13.27
N GLN A 611 -10.30 26.02 12.78
CA GLN A 611 -8.97 26.56 12.50
C GLN A 611 -8.10 26.71 13.76
N LYS A 612 -8.70 26.92 14.94
CA LYS A 612 -7.96 27.00 16.20
C LYS A 612 -7.44 25.61 16.60
N LEU A 613 -8.31 24.60 16.53
CA LEU A 613 -7.93 23.21 16.78
C LEU A 613 -6.91 22.74 15.76
N HIS A 614 -7.06 23.09 14.48
CA HIS A 614 -6.13 22.72 13.43
C HIS A 614 -4.72 23.27 13.69
N ALA A 615 -4.61 24.56 14.06
CA ALA A 615 -3.32 25.15 14.42
C ALA A 615 -2.67 24.45 15.62
N GLU A 616 -3.46 24.15 16.68
CA GLU A 616 -3.02 23.38 17.84
C GLU A 616 -2.47 22.00 17.42
N VAL A 617 -3.22 21.27 16.58
CA VAL A 617 -2.84 19.91 16.14
C VAL A 617 -1.53 19.94 15.34
N LEU A 618 -1.37 20.92 14.44
CA LEU A 618 -0.13 21.07 13.66
C LEU A 618 1.05 21.43 14.56
N GLU A 619 0.87 22.29 15.56
CA GLU A 619 1.91 22.64 16.53
C GLU A 619 2.32 21.38 17.35
N ARG A 620 1.38 20.65 17.90
CA ARG A 620 1.62 19.41 18.66
C ARG A 620 2.29 18.34 17.80
N ASN A 621 1.90 18.22 16.52
CA ASN A 621 2.51 17.27 15.59
C ASN A 621 3.95 17.67 15.21
N SER A 622 4.32 18.94 15.28
CA SER A 622 5.63 19.45 14.85
C SER A 622 6.83 18.87 15.63
N VAL A 623 6.59 18.37 16.86
CA VAL A 623 7.61 17.72 17.67
C VAL A 623 7.99 16.32 17.17
N PHE A 624 7.09 15.70 16.40
CA PHE A 624 7.35 14.41 15.77
C PHE A 624 8.07 14.64 14.44
N LYS A 625 9.38 14.45 14.46
CA LYS A 625 10.23 14.54 13.25
C LYS A 625 9.98 13.35 12.32
N SER A 626 8.74 13.16 11.87
CA SER A 626 8.46 12.19 10.82
C SER A 626 8.67 12.84 9.46
N ALA A 627 9.39 12.16 8.58
CA ALA A 627 9.50 12.58 7.19
C ALA A 627 8.10 12.59 6.54
N PRO A 628 7.80 13.55 5.65
CA PRO A 628 6.52 13.60 4.94
C PRO A 628 6.32 12.45 3.97
N TYR A 629 7.42 11.85 3.50
CA TYR A 629 7.41 10.71 2.58
C TYR A 629 8.03 9.49 3.21
N SER A 630 7.51 8.32 2.89
CA SER A 630 8.06 7.05 3.31
C SER A 630 8.02 6.03 2.17
N GLY A 631 8.93 5.08 2.23
CA GLY A 631 8.94 3.93 1.33
C GLY A 631 9.71 2.78 1.97
N PHE A 632 9.89 1.70 1.23
CA PHE A 632 10.35 0.44 1.80
C PHE A 632 11.63 -0.09 1.16
N VAL A 633 12.44 -0.77 1.98
CA VAL A 633 13.30 -1.84 1.50
C VAL A 633 12.48 -3.12 1.43
N ASN A 634 12.65 -3.87 0.33
CA ASN A 634 12.03 -5.18 0.21
C ASN A 634 12.77 -6.22 1.05
N PRO A 635 12.08 -7.16 1.71
CA PRO A 635 12.72 -8.38 2.18
C PRO A 635 13.39 -9.12 1.01
N GLU A 636 14.62 -9.57 1.19
CA GLU A 636 15.32 -10.38 0.19
C GLU A 636 14.90 -11.84 0.31
N LEU A 637 14.49 -12.44 -0.80
CA LEU A 637 14.18 -13.85 -0.89
C LEU A 637 15.42 -14.61 -1.38
N VAL A 638 15.95 -15.48 -0.53
CA VAL A 638 17.17 -16.23 -0.79
C VAL A 638 16.85 -17.70 -0.98
N ALA A 639 17.16 -18.23 -2.16
CA ALA A 639 16.98 -19.64 -2.47
C ALA A 639 18.13 -20.48 -1.90
N GLU A 640 17.79 -21.56 -1.19
CA GLU A 640 18.71 -22.57 -0.72
C GLU A 640 18.70 -23.75 -1.70
N MET A 641 19.86 -24.10 -2.23
CA MET A 641 20.00 -25.13 -3.25
C MET A 641 20.63 -26.41 -2.68
N ASN A 642 20.19 -27.57 -3.15
CA ASN A 642 20.88 -28.84 -2.91
C ASN A 642 22.06 -29.02 -3.91
N ASP A 643 22.80 -30.11 -3.74
CA ASP A 643 23.95 -30.45 -4.61
C ASP A 643 23.55 -30.66 -6.09
N ALA A 644 22.28 -30.92 -6.37
CA ALA A 644 21.76 -31.07 -7.73
C ALA A 644 21.34 -29.72 -8.36
N GLY A 645 21.45 -28.62 -7.62
CA GLY A 645 21.03 -27.30 -8.06
C GLY A 645 19.51 -27.06 -7.98
N GLU A 646 18.77 -27.86 -7.22
CA GLU A 646 17.35 -27.70 -7.00
C GLU A 646 17.08 -26.86 -5.76
N ILE A 647 16.11 -25.96 -5.82
CA ILE A 647 15.68 -25.16 -4.66
C ILE A 647 14.97 -26.08 -3.66
N VAL A 648 15.53 -26.19 -2.46
CA VAL A 648 14.99 -26.98 -1.35
C VAL A 648 14.30 -26.12 -0.29
N ASN A 649 14.62 -24.84 -0.23
CA ASN A 649 13.96 -23.85 0.61
C ASN A 649 14.14 -22.45 0.04
N VAL A 650 13.29 -21.53 0.48
CA VAL A 650 13.47 -20.08 0.27
C VAL A 650 13.32 -19.40 1.62
N SER A 651 14.33 -18.64 2.02
CA SER A 651 14.37 -17.89 3.27
C SER A 651 14.21 -16.39 3.03
N ILE A 652 13.79 -15.66 4.07
CA ILE A 652 13.64 -14.20 4.06
C ILE A 652 14.82 -13.60 4.81
N VAL A 653 15.52 -12.66 4.18
CA VAL A 653 16.57 -11.86 4.79
C VAL A 653 16.15 -10.39 4.76
N GLN A 654 16.22 -9.70 5.90
CA GLN A 654 15.92 -8.28 5.96
C GLN A 654 17.18 -7.47 5.61
N PRO A 655 17.11 -6.55 4.63
CA PRO A 655 18.22 -5.67 4.32
C PRO A 655 18.62 -4.81 5.52
N GLU A 656 19.90 -4.65 5.76
CA GLU A 656 20.41 -3.82 6.87
C GLU A 656 20.22 -2.33 6.58
N THR A 657 20.50 -1.91 5.34
CA THR A 657 20.47 -0.50 4.93
C THR A 657 19.82 -0.33 3.55
N PHE A 658 19.25 0.84 3.32
CA PHE A 658 18.70 1.21 2.02
C PHE A 658 19.77 1.22 0.92
N ALA A 659 20.92 1.84 1.19
CA ALA A 659 22.04 1.90 0.24
C ALA A 659 22.55 0.49 -0.12
N GLY A 660 22.67 -0.40 0.87
CA GLY A 660 23.08 -1.80 0.63
C GLY A 660 22.16 -2.51 -0.35
N GLN A 661 20.85 -2.38 -0.18
CA GLN A 661 19.88 -2.97 -1.11
C GLN A 661 19.96 -2.35 -2.51
N MET A 662 20.06 -1.01 -2.63
CA MET A 662 20.13 -0.36 -3.94
C MET A 662 21.37 -0.78 -4.73
N ILE A 663 22.54 -0.86 -4.08
CA ILE A 663 23.78 -1.36 -4.68
C ILE A 663 23.66 -2.84 -5.06
N SER A 664 23.08 -3.68 -4.19
CA SER A 664 22.81 -5.09 -4.49
C SER A 664 21.93 -5.24 -5.73
N TYR A 665 20.88 -4.44 -5.84
CA TYR A 665 19.98 -4.46 -6.98
C TYR A 665 20.69 -4.05 -8.28
N SER A 666 21.52 -3.02 -8.27
CA SER A 666 22.25 -2.58 -9.46
C SER A 666 23.25 -3.62 -9.94
N LYS A 667 23.86 -4.39 -9.02
CA LYS A 667 24.78 -5.48 -9.36
C LYS A 667 24.08 -6.71 -9.93
N ASN A 668 22.93 -7.07 -9.37
CA ASN A 668 22.25 -8.33 -9.67
C ASN A 668 21.17 -8.21 -10.77
N TYR A 669 20.59 -7.01 -10.95
CA TYR A 669 19.44 -6.76 -11.83
C TYR A 669 19.69 -5.62 -12.84
N GLY A 670 20.91 -5.23 -13.07
CA GLY A 670 21.31 -4.22 -14.06
C GLY A 670 21.35 -4.79 -15.48
N PHE A 671 20.20 -5.13 -16.06
CA PHE A 671 20.09 -5.73 -17.39
C PHE A 671 20.00 -4.70 -18.53
N LEU A 672 19.77 -3.43 -18.21
CA LEU A 672 19.80 -2.33 -19.17
C LEU A 672 21.12 -1.56 -19.01
N LYS A 673 21.90 -1.48 -20.08
CA LYS A 673 23.20 -0.80 -20.11
C LYS A 673 23.12 0.49 -20.93
#